data_ca073676a55a7dc9150706581bcce74c
#
_entry.id   ca073676a55a7dc9150706581bcce74c
#
_cell.length_a   1.000
_cell.length_b   1.000
_cell.length_c   1.000
_cell.angle_alpha   90.00
_cell.angle_beta   90.00
_cell.angle_gamma   90.00
#
_symmetry.space_group_name_H-M   'P 1'
#
loop_
_entity.id
_entity.type
_entity.pdbx_description
1 polymer ?
#
loop_
_entity_poly.entity_id
_entity_poly.type
_entity_poly.pdbx_seq_one_letter_code
_entity_poly.pdbx_strand_id
1 'polypeptide(L)'
;MSRRPLAVLLALTLATPALAQEAAPATPATRKGEDGIFSLDRMIVTGAGQAQNQFDASYAITALTAEQIDKLAPLNLASLIGSMPGIYAESTGGEVQNVYRIRGIPDEGSFAVIQEDGISPYPDNNGYFYKTEGLVRPDLMVESVETVRGGPSPIFASNAAAIVNFVTRQGGDTPEGAVRTTVGDTGLYRLDGYWSGKLADGWYLAAGGFVRRNDGYRDVGFPADEGGQFRMNLTHTLEHGKLTFTAKHLDDKNAFYMPIPLYDPRDTARSLDPLIDRFTGTLSSAQLKRASIVSSDANGAPQRELRDLSDGRHMKFNHLGANLDLAFDNGWSLSNKAIVNRLDMTFDALYSSNAPQDAAAYANSRRAAANAAFPGLSSLGYVYTDDGSRFDPASTDGLVIQGQYRAMNVRADSFADDLRLHRRFDWGGDSHDITLGVYGAYYARSYNSRYQSYLLEMRQNPRTIDLLGYDAAGNVVGGVTKDGVVIYGADRTQGKAYTSMLAPYIADTWQVTDKLRLEAGVRHERYRYRAWSMLRSTGNLGMADTLADDAARLFTGARARTALDVGVANWTAGFNYDINPTVGIYGRASRAHRAPSEGANEDNVNIPTADQFELGTKLNFDTLDVFATAFYTKYDPYNIGTSAVNPQTGAAESKDYRGSVTNPGIELAAVWTPAQWLRLDANLTYNDTKVSDLTEVVANGAVAVVDVDGNMPNRQPKLYGNAGPTLLFTTGAFDWETSLRYAYVGKRYADLENTTELAAYDTLAANILVRNGPWDVQLSVDNLTNTFALTEGNPRTDTISGQGTRAPIYGRPIYERNSRLVVTYHF
;
A
#
# COMPACT_ATOMS: atom_id res chain seq x y z
N MET A 1 18.32 13.84 21.81
CA MET A 1 19.66 13.21 21.88
C MET A 1 20.32 13.35 20.53
N SER A 2 21.47 13.98 20.45
CA SER A 2 22.14 14.33 19.19
C SER A 2 22.52 13.08 18.40
N ARG A 3 22.06 12.98 17.17
CA ARG A 3 22.49 11.97 16.20
C ARG A 3 23.98 12.17 15.91
N ARG A 4 24.83 11.21 16.27
CA ARG A 4 26.25 11.19 15.88
C ARG A 4 26.38 10.61 14.48
N PRO A 5 27.16 11.21 13.58
CA PRO A 5 27.44 10.59 12.28
C PRO A 5 28.21 9.29 12.47
N LEU A 6 27.73 8.22 11.85
CA LEU A 6 28.40 6.92 11.81
C LEU A 6 29.65 7.01 10.93
N ALA A 7 30.79 7.29 11.52
CA ALA A 7 32.07 7.01 10.92
C ALA A 7 32.44 5.55 11.24
N VAL A 8 32.01 4.61 10.41
CA VAL A 8 32.46 3.21 10.51
C VAL A 8 33.78 3.09 9.77
N LEU A 9 34.86 3.02 10.51
CA LEU A 9 36.17 2.59 10.00
C LEU A 9 36.11 1.08 9.75
N LEU A 10 36.13 0.68 8.48
CA LEU A 10 36.22 -0.71 8.07
C LEU A 10 37.67 -1.20 8.23
N ALA A 11 38.01 -1.87 9.33
CA ALA A 11 39.20 -2.68 9.47
C ALA A 11 38.80 -4.15 9.37
N LEU A 12 38.68 -4.68 8.14
CA LEU A 12 38.56 -6.11 7.86
C LEU A 12 39.94 -6.66 7.53
N THR A 13 40.56 -7.34 8.49
CA THR A 13 41.72 -8.21 8.22
C THR A 13 41.22 -9.49 7.54
N LEU A 14 41.49 -9.59 6.24
CA LEU A 14 41.23 -10.78 5.43
C LEU A 14 42.30 -11.84 5.72
N ALA A 15 41.94 -12.90 6.45
CA ALA A 15 42.66 -14.15 6.47
C ALA A 15 42.18 -15.01 5.31
N THR A 16 43.01 -15.19 4.28
CA THR A 16 42.74 -16.05 3.14
C THR A 16 43.13 -17.50 3.44
N PRO A 17 42.30 -18.48 3.25
CA PRO A 17 42.73 -19.86 2.97
C PRO A 17 42.91 -20.00 1.45
N ALA A 18 44.15 -20.33 1.05
CA ALA A 18 44.46 -20.69 -0.32
C ALA A 18 43.88 -22.07 -0.63
N LEU A 19 42.83 -22.12 -1.44
CA LEU A 19 42.42 -23.37 -2.11
C LEU A 19 42.51 -23.15 -3.61
N ALA A 20 43.12 -24.09 -4.27
CA ALA A 20 43.37 -24.09 -5.70
C ALA A 20 42.05 -24.01 -6.47
N GLN A 21 41.95 -23.01 -7.33
CA GLN A 21 40.79 -22.72 -8.16
C GLN A 21 41.01 -23.36 -9.54
N GLU A 22 40.17 -24.36 -9.84
CA GLU A 22 39.91 -24.74 -11.23
C GLU A 22 39.15 -23.58 -11.90
N ALA A 23 39.57 -23.24 -13.13
CA ALA A 23 38.97 -22.14 -13.87
C ALA A 23 37.48 -22.42 -14.11
N ALA A 24 36.63 -21.58 -13.58
CA ALA A 24 35.20 -21.58 -13.86
C ALA A 24 34.97 -21.36 -15.38
N PRO A 25 33.98 -22.06 -15.98
CA PRO A 25 33.61 -21.79 -17.37
C PRO A 25 33.16 -20.33 -17.51
N ALA A 26 33.59 -19.69 -18.59
CA ALA A 26 33.24 -18.33 -18.91
C ALA A 26 31.73 -18.17 -18.87
N THR A 27 31.24 -17.23 -18.04
CA THR A 27 29.85 -16.81 -17.98
C THR A 27 29.38 -16.50 -19.41
N PRO A 28 28.22 -17.04 -19.86
CA PRO A 28 27.70 -16.66 -21.17
C PRO A 28 27.53 -15.14 -21.21
N ALA A 29 27.97 -14.54 -22.31
CA ALA A 29 27.75 -13.11 -22.55
C ALA A 29 26.25 -12.80 -22.29
N THR A 30 25.97 -11.97 -21.29
CA THR A 30 24.61 -11.54 -20.94
C THR A 30 23.93 -11.05 -22.20
N ARG A 31 22.78 -11.66 -22.49
CA ARG A 31 21.92 -11.20 -23.57
C ARG A 31 21.50 -9.79 -23.27
N LYS A 32 21.59 -8.93 -24.21
CA LYS A 32 21.12 -7.61 -24.30
C LYS A 32 19.72 -7.44 -23.71
N GLY A 33 19.49 -6.45 -22.85
CA GLY A 33 18.19 -6.12 -22.27
C GLY A 33 17.78 -6.89 -21.01
N GLU A 34 18.45 -7.99 -20.67
CA GLU A 34 18.09 -8.79 -19.50
C GLU A 34 18.30 -8.06 -18.15
N ASP A 35 19.21 -7.08 -18.12
CA ASP A 35 19.58 -6.34 -16.89
C ASP A 35 18.83 -5.01 -16.67
N GLY A 36 18.05 -4.54 -17.65
CA GLY A 36 17.26 -3.32 -17.53
C GLY A 36 15.99 -3.51 -16.68
N ILE A 37 15.38 -2.41 -16.20
CA ILE A 37 14.08 -2.44 -15.48
C ILE A 37 12.97 -3.05 -16.34
N PHE A 38 13.14 -3.08 -17.65
CA PHE A 38 12.18 -3.57 -18.62
C PHE A 38 12.90 -4.44 -19.67
N SER A 39 12.30 -5.57 -20.06
CA SER A 39 12.78 -6.42 -21.15
C SER A 39 11.60 -7.08 -21.86
N LEU A 40 11.57 -7.03 -23.18
CA LEU A 40 10.52 -7.64 -24.01
C LEU A 40 10.69 -9.14 -24.21
N ASP A 41 11.90 -9.68 -24.03
CA ASP A 41 12.23 -11.11 -24.24
C ASP A 41 11.89 -12.00 -23.04
N ARG A 42 11.25 -11.45 -22.01
CA ARG A 42 10.97 -12.17 -20.76
C ARG A 42 9.69 -13.01 -20.84
N MET A 43 9.76 -14.21 -20.26
CA MET A 43 8.59 -15.02 -20.01
C MET A 43 7.77 -14.47 -18.85
N ILE A 44 6.44 -14.43 -19.01
CA ILE A 44 5.47 -13.96 -18.03
C ILE A 44 4.41 -15.04 -17.80
N VAL A 45 3.88 -15.05 -16.57
CA VAL A 45 2.83 -16.01 -16.16
C VAL A 45 1.55 -15.33 -15.71
N THR A 46 1.58 -14.04 -15.42
CA THR A 46 0.43 -13.28 -14.87
C THR A 46 -0.48 -12.80 -15.98
N GLY A 47 -1.79 -13.02 -15.80
CA GLY A 47 -2.80 -12.55 -16.74
C GLY A 47 -2.83 -13.36 -18.04
N ALA A 48 -2.32 -14.57 -18.03
CA ALA A 48 -2.33 -15.47 -19.17
C ALA A 48 -2.82 -16.88 -18.76
N GLY A 49 -3.36 -17.63 -19.70
CA GLY A 49 -3.71 -19.04 -19.49
C GLY A 49 -2.49 -19.93 -19.39
N GLN A 50 -1.41 -19.57 -20.09
CA GLN A 50 -0.10 -20.22 -20.11
C GLN A 50 1.01 -19.18 -20.07
N ALA A 51 2.23 -19.60 -19.68
CA ALA A 51 3.40 -18.73 -19.75
C ALA A 51 3.66 -18.31 -21.21
N GLN A 52 3.93 -17.04 -21.42
CA GLN A 52 4.20 -16.46 -22.74
C GLN A 52 5.31 -15.42 -22.70
N ASN A 53 5.90 -15.12 -23.85
CA ASN A 53 6.88 -14.04 -23.97
C ASN A 53 6.18 -12.68 -23.82
N GLN A 54 6.79 -11.73 -23.13
CA GLN A 54 6.25 -10.38 -22.95
C GLN A 54 6.04 -9.65 -24.28
N PHE A 55 6.89 -9.88 -25.28
CA PHE A 55 6.72 -9.32 -26.62
C PHE A 55 5.42 -9.79 -27.27
N ASP A 56 5.01 -11.03 -27.04
CA ASP A 56 3.82 -11.62 -27.63
C ASP A 56 2.51 -11.25 -26.91
N ALA A 57 2.57 -10.71 -25.70
CA ALA A 57 1.37 -10.35 -24.93
C ALA A 57 0.59 -9.20 -25.59
N SER A 58 -0.74 -9.30 -25.67
CA SER A 58 -1.63 -8.27 -26.22
C SER A 58 -2.02 -7.20 -25.19
N TYR A 59 -1.19 -6.99 -24.15
CA TYR A 59 -1.47 -6.08 -23.05
C TYR A 59 -0.18 -5.52 -22.41
N ALA A 60 -0.37 -4.44 -21.64
CA ALA A 60 0.72 -3.80 -20.90
C ALA A 60 1.09 -4.62 -19.66
N ILE A 61 2.26 -5.24 -19.68
CA ILE A 61 2.83 -5.94 -18.55
C ILE A 61 4.27 -5.49 -18.31
N THR A 62 4.71 -5.51 -17.06
CA THR A 62 6.10 -5.31 -16.65
C THR A 62 6.46 -6.42 -15.67
N ALA A 63 7.60 -7.07 -15.88
CA ALA A 63 8.14 -8.07 -14.98
C ALA A 63 9.52 -7.64 -14.50
N LEU A 64 9.76 -7.69 -13.19
CA LEU A 64 11.04 -7.45 -12.53
C LEU A 64 11.56 -8.76 -11.95
N THR A 65 12.77 -9.18 -12.30
CA THR A 65 13.43 -10.34 -11.68
C THR A 65 13.96 -10.02 -10.29
N ALA A 66 14.29 -11.05 -9.49
CA ALA A 66 14.95 -10.90 -8.19
C ALA A 66 16.19 -10.00 -8.30
N GLU A 67 17.04 -10.20 -9.32
CA GLU A 67 18.22 -9.38 -9.53
C GLU A 67 17.89 -7.91 -9.79
N GLN A 68 16.86 -7.63 -10.58
CA GLN A 68 16.42 -6.25 -10.83
C GLN A 68 15.81 -5.61 -9.59
N ILE A 69 15.05 -6.38 -8.78
CA ILE A 69 14.52 -5.93 -7.49
C ILE A 69 15.69 -5.58 -6.55
N ASP A 70 16.72 -6.42 -6.52
CA ASP A 70 17.91 -6.20 -5.69
C ASP A 70 18.68 -4.95 -6.13
N LYS A 71 18.90 -4.76 -7.44
CA LYS A 71 19.52 -3.56 -8.00
C LYS A 71 18.73 -2.28 -7.73
N LEU A 72 17.42 -2.34 -7.74
CA LEU A 72 16.54 -1.21 -7.39
C LEU A 72 16.62 -0.84 -5.90
N ALA A 73 16.96 -1.81 -5.04
CA ALA A 73 17.00 -1.67 -3.59
C ALA A 73 15.81 -0.87 -3.01
N PRO A 74 14.57 -1.31 -3.23
CA PRO A 74 13.41 -0.53 -2.85
C PRO A 74 13.32 -0.33 -1.35
N LEU A 75 12.89 0.88 -0.91
CA LEU A 75 12.68 1.18 0.51
C LEU A 75 11.57 0.33 1.14
N ASN A 76 10.51 0.15 0.39
CA ASN A 76 9.31 -0.59 0.78
C ASN A 76 8.53 -1.04 -0.46
N LEU A 77 7.39 -1.68 -0.24
CA LEU A 77 6.53 -2.16 -1.32
C LEU A 77 6.05 -1.04 -2.25
N ALA A 78 5.76 0.16 -1.71
CA ALA A 78 5.32 1.31 -2.53
C ALA A 78 6.42 1.77 -3.49
N SER A 79 7.68 1.82 -3.05
CA SER A 79 8.80 2.20 -3.91
C SER A 79 9.09 1.14 -4.98
N LEU A 80 8.89 -0.15 -4.68
CA LEU A 80 9.01 -1.22 -5.66
C LEU A 80 7.92 -1.11 -6.74
N ILE A 81 6.65 -1.08 -6.35
CA ILE A 81 5.52 -1.02 -7.28
C ILE A 81 5.52 0.31 -8.05
N GLY A 82 5.84 1.42 -7.39
CA GLY A 82 5.92 2.75 -8.00
C GLY A 82 7.11 2.95 -8.96
N SER A 83 8.07 2.02 -8.99
CA SER A 83 9.15 2.04 -10.00
C SER A 83 8.67 1.57 -11.38
N MET A 84 7.49 0.94 -11.46
CA MET A 84 6.94 0.39 -12.71
C MET A 84 6.15 1.44 -13.48
N PRO A 85 6.16 1.41 -14.83
CA PRO A 85 5.38 2.32 -15.67
C PRO A 85 3.88 2.26 -15.36
N GLY A 86 3.16 3.36 -15.52
CA GLY A 86 1.70 3.42 -15.38
C GLY A 86 1.18 3.41 -13.95
N ILE A 87 2.06 3.33 -12.95
CA ILE A 87 1.69 3.25 -11.54
C ILE A 87 2.23 4.45 -10.78
N TYR A 88 1.32 5.23 -10.21
CA TYR A 88 1.66 6.21 -9.19
C TYR A 88 1.45 5.58 -7.81
N ALA A 89 2.54 5.41 -7.07
CA ALA A 89 2.51 4.90 -5.71
C ALA A 89 2.71 6.05 -4.72
N GLU A 90 1.74 6.20 -3.82
CA GLU A 90 1.77 7.19 -2.75
C GLU A 90 2.14 6.46 -1.46
N SER A 91 3.39 6.61 -1.04
CA SER A 91 3.86 6.04 0.22
C SER A 91 3.21 6.75 1.40
N THR A 92 2.66 5.99 2.32
CA THR A 92 2.06 6.53 3.54
C THR A 92 3.10 6.86 4.63
N GLY A 93 4.38 6.73 4.32
CA GLY A 93 5.45 6.99 5.27
C GLY A 93 5.76 5.80 6.19
N GLY A 94 5.28 4.62 5.85
CA GLY A 94 5.56 3.37 6.53
C GLY A 94 5.59 2.21 5.53
N GLU A 95 5.69 1.00 6.04
CA GLU A 95 5.78 -0.22 5.23
C GLU A 95 4.44 -0.56 4.56
N VAL A 96 3.32 -0.19 5.15
CA VAL A 96 2.00 -0.68 4.79
C VAL A 96 0.96 0.41 4.66
N GLN A 97 -0.13 0.07 4.01
CA GLN A 97 -1.27 0.95 3.71
C GLN A 97 -0.97 2.07 2.72
N ASN A 98 -0.11 1.77 1.77
CA ASN A 98 0.18 2.66 0.66
C ASN A 98 -1.02 2.79 -0.30
N VAL A 99 -0.95 3.76 -1.18
CA VAL A 99 -1.97 4.05 -2.18
C VAL A 99 -1.37 3.82 -3.56
N TYR A 100 -2.04 3.01 -4.39
CA TYR A 100 -1.60 2.70 -5.75
C TYR A 100 -2.66 3.17 -6.74
N ARG A 101 -2.29 4.09 -7.61
CA ARG A 101 -3.14 4.55 -8.70
C ARG A 101 -2.59 4.06 -10.02
N ILE A 102 -3.33 3.16 -10.66
CA ILE A 102 -2.95 2.58 -11.94
C ILE A 102 -3.83 3.19 -13.00
N ARG A 103 -3.22 3.88 -13.98
CA ARG A 103 -3.93 4.54 -15.08
C ARG A 103 -5.09 5.43 -14.61
N GLY A 104 -4.87 6.19 -13.55
CA GLY A 104 -5.86 7.13 -13.03
C GLY A 104 -7.05 6.50 -12.30
N ILE A 105 -7.11 5.17 -12.15
CA ILE A 105 -8.14 4.52 -11.33
C ILE A 105 -7.93 4.91 -9.88
N PRO A 106 -8.94 5.48 -9.20
CA PRO A 106 -8.81 5.88 -7.81
C PRO A 106 -8.56 4.68 -6.87
N ASP A 107 -7.74 4.88 -5.84
CA ASP A 107 -7.41 3.82 -4.86
C ASP A 107 -8.61 3.38 -4.01
N GLU A 108 -9.55 4.29 -3.78
CA GLU A 108 -10.78 4.01 -3.04
C GLU A 108 -11.56 2.82 -3.64
N GLY A 109 -11.28 2.50 -4.89
CA GLY A 109 -11.86 1.37 -5.60
C GLY A 109 -11.11 0.06 -5.43
N SER A 110 -9.83 0.06 -5.09
CA SER A 110 -8.98 -1.15 -5.00
C SER A 110 -9.10 -2.10 -6.19
N PHE A 111 -9.02 -1.58 -7.40
CA PHE A 111 -8.98 -2.40 -8.61
C PHE A 111 -7.60 -3.00 -8.90
N ALA A 112 -6.58 -2.63 -8.13
CA ALA A 112 -5.26 -3.27 -8.18
C ALA A 112 -5.24 -4.46 -7.23
N VAL A 113 -5.20 -5.67 -7.79
CA VAL A 113 -5.17 -6.92 -7.03
C VAL A 113 -3.73 -7.35 -6.80
N ILE A 114 -3.37 -7.59 -5.55
CA ILE A 114 -2.08 -8.18 -5.21
C ILE A 114 -2.24 -9.69 -5.07
N GLN A 115 -1.36 -10.42 -5.76
CA GLN A 115 -1.30 -11.88 -5.76
C GLN A 115 0.08 -12.34 -5.30
N GLU A 116 0.12 -13.54 -4.74
CA GLU A 116 1.33 -14.36 -4.60
C GLU A 116 1.08 -15.66 -5.38
N ASP A 117 1.99 -16.01 -6.28
CA ASP A 117 1.90 -17.18 -7.17
C ASP A 117 0.58 -17.29 -7.95
N GLY A 118 0.03 -16.13 -8.35
CA GLY A 118 -1.13 -16.02 -9.22
C GLY A 118 -2.50 -16.15 -8.53
N ILE A 119 -2.55 -16.13 -7.19
CA ILE A 119 -3.81 -16.12 -6.43
C ILE A 119 -3.76 -15.06 -5.33
N SER A 120 -4.86 -14.33 -5.12
CA SER A 120 -4.94 -13.34 -4.05
C SER A 120 -5.31 -13.99 -2.72
N PRO A 121 -4.62 -13.67 -1.61
CA PRO A 121 -4.97 -14.16 -0.28
C PRO A 121 -6.40 -13.80 0.14
N TYR A 122 -6.88 -12.63 -0.29
CA TYR A 122 -8.24 -12.17 -0.07
C TYR A 122 -8.76 -11.51 -1.34
N PRO A 123 -9.92 -11.95 -1.86
CA PRO A 123 -10.54 -11.35 -3.06
C PRO A 123 -10.94 -9.89 -2.87
N ASP A 124 -11.26 -9.48 -1.64
CA ASP A 124 -11.53 -8.08 -1.27
C ASP A 124 -10.22 -7.41 -0.84
N ASN A 125 -9.62 -6.65 -1.74
CA ASN A 125 -8.33 -5.99 -1.49
C ASN A 125 -8.40 -4.84 -0.47
N ASN A 126 -9.58 -4.34 -0.17
CA ASN A 126 -9.78 -3.23 0.75
C ASN A 126 -10.73 -3.64 1.87
N GLY A 127 -10.25 -4.53 2.72
CA GLY A 127 -10.95 -4.92 3.92
C GLY A 127 -10.98 -3.81 4.96
N TYR A 128 -11.77 -4.01 6.02
CA TYR A 128 -11.88 -3.07 7.13
C TYR A 128 -10.52 -2.83 7.80
N PHE A 129 -9.89 -1.69 7.48
CA PHE A 129 -8.56 -1.27 7.94
C PHE A 129 -7.38 -2.21 7.60
N TYR A 130 -7.55 -3.17 6.72
CA TYR A 130 -6.42 -3.85 6.11
C TYR A 130 -6.50 -3.82 4.59
N LYS A 131 -5.35 -3.81 3.94
CA LYS A 131 -5.21 -4.01 2.50
C LYS A 131 -4.40 -5.27 2.27
N THR A 132 -4.65 -5.97 1.18
CA THR A 132 -3.91 -7.20 0.83
C THR A 132 -2.41 -6.95 0.70
N GLU A 133 -2.00 -5.75 0.28
CA GLU A 133 -0.59 -5.35 0.24
C GLU A 133 0.12 -5.45 1.60
N GLY A 134 -0.63 -5.25 2.69
CA GLY A 134 -0.11 -5.40 4.05
C GLY A 134 0.28 -6.83 4.42
N LEU A 135 -0.08 -7.83 3.61
CA LEU A 135 0.26 -9.25 3.80
C LEU A 135 1.51 -9.65 3.02
N VAL A 136 2.02 -8.79 2.14
CA VAL A 136 3.18 -9.05 1.30
C VAL A 136 4.38 -8.28 1.81
N ARG A 137 5.47 -8.99 2.02
CA ARG A 137 6.81 -8.44 2.33
C ARG A 137 7.80 -9.04 1.35
N PRO A 138 8.36 -8.25 0.43
CA PRO A 138 9.42 -8.75 -0.43
C PRO A 138 10.64 -9.21 0.39
N ASP A 139 11.11 -10.39 0.10
CA ASP A 139 12.30 -11.03 0.67
C ASP A 139 13.05 -11.80 -0.42
N LEU A 140 14.14 -12.48 -0.08
CA LEU A 140 14.93 -13.25 -1.04
C LEU A 140 14.19 -14.45 -1.67
N MET A 141 13.01 -14.80 -1.16
CA MET A 141 12.16 -15.83 -1.75
C MET A 141 11.32 -15.32 -2.93
N VAL A 142 11.28 -13.99 -3.20
CA VAL A 142 10.63 -13.45 -4.40
C VAL A 142 11.56 -13.63 -5.60
N GLU A 143 11.11 -14.37 -6.60
CA GLU A 143 11.83 -14.62 -7.86
C GLU A 143 11.54 -13.53 -8.89
N SER A 144 10.27 -13.09 -8.96
CA SER A 144 9.87 -11.98 -9.84
C SER A 144 8.63 -11.27 -9.33
N VAL A 145 8.44 -10.04 -9.80
CA VAL A 145 7.20 -9.29 -9.63
C VAL A 145 6.67 -8.91 -11.00
N GLU A 146 5.47 -9.36 -11.30
CA GLU A 146 4.80 -9.12 -12.57
C GLU A 146 3.61 -8.18 -12.37
N THR A 147 3.52 -7.13 -13.18
CA THR A 147 2.42 -6.17 -13.08
C THR A 147 1.69 -6.04 -14.40
N VAL A 148 0.43 -6.43 -14.41
CA VAL A 148 -0.50 -6.28 -15.54
C VAL A 148 -1.37 -5.05 -15.30
N ARG A 149 -1.31 -4.09 -16.22
CA ARG A 149 -2.05 -2.83 -16.17
C ARG A 149 -3.24 -2.87 -17.12
N GLY A 150 -4.36 -3.34 -16.68
CA GLY A 150 -5.53 -3.59 -17.54
C GLY A 150 -5.52 -4.97 -18.18
N GLY A 151 -5.79 -5.06 -19.46
CA GLY A 151 -5.67 -6.29 -20.22
C GLY A 151 -6.61 -7.42 -19.78
N PRO A 152 -6.07 -8.63 -19.59
CA PRO A 152 -6.83 -9.80 -19.17
C PRO A 152 -7.08 -9.86 -17.66
N SER A 153 -6.66 -8.86 -16.88
CA SER A 153 -6.81 -8.85 -15.41
C SER A 153 -8.20 -9.25 -14.94
N PRO A 154 -9.32 -8.76 -15.53
CA PRO A 154 -10.65 -9.12 -15.05
C PRO A 154 -11.06 -10.56 -15.31
N ILE A 155 -10.33 -11.31 -16.11
CA ILE A 155 -10.57 -12.73 -16.34
C ILE A 155 -9.82 -13.59 -15.34
N PHE A 156 -8.56 -13.25 -15.04
CA PHE A 156 -7.66 -14.03 -14.20
C PHE A 156 -7.63 -13.61 -12.73
N ALA A 157 -8.30 -12.52 -12.38
CA ALA A 157 -8.48 -12.12 -10.98
C ALA A 157 -9.83 -11.43 -10.77
N SER A 158 -10.41 -11.61 -9.60
CA SER A 158 -11.63 -10.92 -9.20
C SER A 158 -11.34 -9.50 -8.73
N ASN A 159 -12.26 -8.57 -8.98
CA ASN A 159 -12.10 -7.14 -8.66
C ASN A 159 -10.91 -6.47 -9.36
N ALA A 160 -10.42 -7.00 -10.47
CA ALA A 160 -9.15 -6.61 -11.03
C ALA A 160 -9.28 -5.81 -12.33
N ALA A 161 -8.87 -4.54 -12.30
CA ALA A 161 -8.47 -3.79 -13.48
C ALA A 161 -6.94 -3.78 -13.66
N ALA A 162 -6.19 -4.24 -12.66
CA ALA A 162 -4.75 -4.46 -12.69
C ALA A 162 -4.35 -5.55 -11.70
N ILE A 163 -3.25 -6.26 -11.98
CA ILE A 163 -2.69 -7.30 -11.11
C ILE A 163 -1.23 -6.97 -10.82
N VAL A 164 -0.82 -7.10 -9.55
CA VAL A 164 0.57 -7.14 -9.12
C VAL A 164 0.81 -8.51 -8.50
N ASN A 165 1.56 -9.36 -9.17
CA ASN A 165 1.82 -10.74 -8.77
C ASN A 165 3.26 -10.94 -8.33
N PHE A 166 3.47 -11.45 -7.15
CA PHE A 166 4.76 -11.87 -6.60
C PHE A 166 4.93 -13.36 -6.86
N VAL A 167 5.85 -13.71 -7.75
CA VAL A 167 6.21 -15.10 -8.04
C VAL A 167 7.30 -15.52 -7.06
N THR A 168 7.12 -16.65 -6.40
CA THR A 168 8.05 -17.13 -5.39
C THR A 168 8.98 -18.22 -5.92
N ARG A 169 10.21 -18.28 -5.38
CA ARG A 169 11.23 -19.27 -5.76
C ARG A 169 10.73 -20.69 -5.53
N GLN A 170 11.08 -21.56 -6.45
CA GLN A 170 10.85 -22.99 -6.36
C GLN A 170 12.21 -23.70 -6.19
N GLY A 171 12.20 -24.91 -5.62
CA GLY A 171 13.38 -25.75 -5.58
C GLY A 171 13.76 -26.27 -6.98
N GLY A 172 15.06 -26.41 -7.25
CA GLY A 172 15.63 -26.92 -8.50
C GLY A 172 16.62 -28.06 -8.25
N ASP A 173 17.16 -28.66 -9.32
CA ASP A 173 18.18 -29.72 -9.22
C ASP A 173 19.51 -29.20 -8.66
N THR A 174 19.87 -27.94 -8.99
CA THR A 174 21.06 -27.27 -8.45
C THR A 174 20.73 -26.58 -7.15
N PRO A 175 21.40 -26.93 -6.04
CA PRO A 175 21.22 -26.18 -4.78
C PRO A 175 21.75 -24.76 -4.93
N GLU A 176 21.00 -23.78 -4.43
CA GLU A 176 21.38 -22.38 -4.35
C GLU A 176 20.85 -21.74 -3.09
N GLY A 177 21.52 -20.70 -2.61
CA GLY A 177 21.06 -19.95 -1.47
C GLY A 177 21.75 -18.62 -1.34
N ALA A 178 21.19 -17.75 -0.47
CA ALA A 178 21.84 -16.51 -0.12
C ALA A 178 21.49 -16.09 1.30
N VAL A 179 22.41 -15.37 1.92
CA VAL A 179 22.20 -14.65 3.19
C VAL A 179 22.53 -13.19 2.95
N ARG A 180 21.61 -12.31 3.36
CA ARG A 180 21.72 -10.87 3.19
C ARG A 180 21.57 -10.14 4.51
N THR A 181 22.48 -9.19 4.77
CA THR A 181 22.36 -8.25 5.88
C THR A 181 22.17 -6.84 5.34
N THR A 182 21.18 -6.14 5.86
CA THR A 182 20.92 -4.73 5.53
C THR A 182 21.00 -3.88 6.79
N VAL A 183 21.77 -2.80 6.74
CA VAL A 183 21.85 -1.77 7.79
C VAL A 183 21.53 -0.41 7.17
N GLY A 184 20.84 0.45 7.92
CA GLY A 184 20.42 1.77 7.44
C GLY A 184 20.57 2.84 8.51
N ASP A 185 20.63 4.10 8.09
CA ASP A 185 20.73 5.28 8.96
C ASP A 185 19.46 5.57 9.75
N THR A 186 18.33 4.95 9.39
CA THR A 186 17.07 4.96 10.16
C THR A 186 17.05 3.99 11.34
N GLY A 187 18.19 3.41 11.72
CA GLY A 187 18.25 2.33 12.72
C GLY A 187 17.76 0.98 12.17
N LEU A 188 17.77 0.81 10.85
CA LEU A 188 17.39 -0.44 10.21
C LEU A 188 18.47 -1.50 10.39
N TYR A 189 18.05 -2.66 10.89
CA TYR A 189 18.79 -3.92 10.89
C TYR A 189 17.86 -4.99 10.34
N ARG A 190 18.26 -5.62 9.21
CA ARG A 190 17.50 -6.69 8.59
C ARG A 190 18.43 -7.82 8.16
N LEU A 191 18.01 -9.04 8.44
CA LEU A 191 18.66 -10.27 7.99
C LEU A 191 17.66 -11.05 7.15
N ASP A 192 18.02 -11.33 5.90
CA ASP A 192 17.28 -12.21 5.00
C ASP A 192 18.10 -13.47 4.72
N GLY A 193 17.41 -14.57 4.40
CA GLY A 193 18.04 -15.79 3.93
C GLY A 193 17.10 -16.67 3.16
N TYR A 194 17.63 -17.43 2.21
CA TYR A 194 16.89 -18.52 1.56
C TYR A 194 17.84 -19.65 1.17
N TRP A 195 17.26 -20.81 1.00
CA TRP A 195 17.85 -21.96 0.37
C TRP A 195 16.83 -22.62 -0.57
N SER A 196 17.29 -23.06 -1.73
CA SER A 196 16.49 -23.84 -2.68
C SER A 196 17.30 -24.99 -3.24
N GLY A 197 16.67 -26.15 -3.50
CA GLY A 197 17.35 -27.30 -4.04
C GLY A 197 16.56 -28.60 -3.97
N LYS A 198 17.19 -29.67 -4.43
CA LYS A 198 16.66 -31.03 -4.39
C LYS A 198 16.81 -31.62 -2.98
N LEU A 199 15.74 -32.15 -2.40
CA LEU A 199 15.74 -32.89 -1.13
C LEU A 199 15.92 -34.38 -1.35
N ALA A 200 15.21 -34.95 -2.31
CA ALA A 200 15.23 -36.37 -2.67
C ALA A 200 14.75 -36.49 -4.14
N ASP A 201 14.75 -37.71 -4.69
CA ASP A 201 14.26 -37.88 -6.05
C ASP A 201 12.80 -37.47 -6.17
N GLY A 202 12.55 -36.53 -7.09
CA GLY A 202 11.24 -35.94 -7.32
C GLY A 202 10.77 -34.95 -6.25
N TRP A 203 11.57 -34.64 -5.21
CA TRP A 203 11.24 -33.68 -4.17
C TRP A 203 12.20 -32.49 -4.15
N TYR A 204 11.64 -31.30 -4.20
CA TYR A 204 12.36 -30.04 -4.27
C TYR A 204 11.82 -29.08 -3.22
N LEU A 205 12.70 -28.32 -2.58
CA LEU A 205 12.34 -27.34 -1.56
C LEU A 205 12.95 -25.99 -1.89
N ALA A 206 12.17 -24.94 -1.73
CA ALA A 206 12.67 -23.57 -1.51
C ALA A 206 12.12 -23.08 -0.18
N ALA A 207 12.97 -22.52 0.69
CA ALA A 207 12.57 -22.01 2.00
C ALA A 207 13.43 -20.80 2.38
N GLY A 208 12.81 -19.80 2.99
CA GLY A 208 13.50 -18.58 3.39
C GLY A 208 12.60 -17.58 4.08
N GLY A 209 13.14 -16.38 4.27
CA GLY A 209 12.43 -15.29 4.90
C GLY A 209 13.37 -14.22 5.45
N PHE A 210 12.85 -13.38 6.35
CA PHE A 210 13.64 -12.33 6.99
C PHE A 210 13.20 -12.09 8.43
N VAL A 211 14.09 -11.41 9.16
CA VAL A 211 13.80 -10.74 10.43
C VAL A 211 14.34 -9.33 10.38
N ARG A 212 13.64 -8.36 11.02
CA ARG A 212 14.05 -6.96 10.99
C ARG A 212 13.68 -6.21 12.26
N ARG A 213 14.41 -5.10 12.46
CA ARG A 213 14.08 -4.01 13.36
C ARG A 213 14.49 -2.70 12.70
N ASN A 214 13.66 -1.67 12.84
CA ASN A 214 13.90 -0.34 12.29
C ASN A 214 13.32 0.71 13.25
N ASP A 215 14.08 1.74 13.59
CA ASP A 215 13.57 2.85 14.39
C ASP A 215 12.67 3.78 13.57
N GLY A 216 12.81 3.72 12.21
CA GLY A 216 11.89 4.34 11.25
C GLY A 216 12.35 5.70 10.74
N TYR A 217 11.65 6.18 9.73
CA TYR A 217 11.91 7.46 9.09
C TYR A 217 11.48 8.66 9.91
N ARG A 218 10.58 8.45 10.88
CA ARG A 218 10.09 9.47 11.80
C ARG A 218 10.27 8.99 13.22
N ASP A 219 10.56 9.94 14.11
CA ASP A 219 10.78 9.68 15.52
C ASP A 219 9.44 9.45 16.24
N VAL A 220 8.99 8.20 16.26
CA VAL A 220 7.78 7.77 16.97
C VAL A 220 8.02 7.49 18.46
N GLY A 221 9.28 7.56 18.93
CA GLY A 221 9.68 7.29 20.32
C GLY A 221 9.77 5.80 20.69
N PHE A 222 9.69 4.91 19.69
CA PHE A 222 9.80 3.44 19.81
C PHE A 222 10.23 2.86 18.45
N PRO A 223 10.64 1.56 18.36
CA PRO A 223 10.90 0.92 17.06
C PRO A 223 9.67 0.97 16.18
N ALA A 224 9.84 1.52 14.97
CA ALA A 224 8.75 1.69 14.03
C ALA A 224 8.38 0.38 13.32
N ASP A 225 9.38 -0.44 12.98
CA ASP A 225 9.14 -1.75 12.37
C ASP A 225 9.87 -2.82 13.16
N GLU A 226 9.20 -3.93 13.44
CA GLU A 226 9.80 -5.07 14.14
C GLU A 226 9.03 -6.35 13.79
N GLY A 227 9.75 -7.39 13.36
CA GLY A 227 9.14 -8.66 13.05
C GLY A 227 9.87 -9.43 11.97
N GLY A 228 9.12 -10.26 11.24
CA GLY A 228 9.69 -11.08 10.19
C GLY A 228 8.69 -11.96 9.49
N GLN A 229 9.20 -12.71 8.53
CA GLN A 229 8.44 -13.63 7.70
C GLN A 229 9.26 -14.90 7.44
N PHE A 230 8.58 -16.01 7.41
CA PHE A 230 9.10 -17.26 6.88
C PHE A 230 8.14 -17.80 5.81
N ARG A 231 8.69 -18.33 4.71
CA ARG A 231 7.92 -19.03 3.67
C ARG A 231 8.66 -20.24 3.14
N MET A 232 7.90 -21.19 2.59
CA MET A 232 8.45 -22.38 1.94
C MET A 232 7.55 -22.87 0.80
N ASN A 233 8.18 -23.43 -0.23
CA ASN A 233 7.56 -24.14 -1.34
C ASN A 233 8.18 -25.54 -1.43
N LEU A 234 7.36 -26.57 -1.25
CA LEU A 234 7.76 -27.98 -1.35
C LEU A 234 7.09 -28.59 -2.57
N THR A 235 7.88 -28.90 -3.59
CA THR A 235 7.39 -29.45 -4.86
C THR A 235 7.70 -30.94 -4.97
N HIS A 236 6.70 -31.71 -5.36
CA HIS A 236 6.84 -33.10 -5.75
C HIS A 236 6.55 -33.28 -7.24
N THR A 237 7.49 -33.85 -7.98
CA THR A 237 7.32 -34.20 -9.38
C THR A 237 6.48 -35.46 -9.50
N LEU A 238 5.44 -35.42 -10.30
CA LEU A 238 4.57 -36.52 -10.65
C LEU A 238 4.91 -37.04 -12.07
N GLU A 239 4.39 -38.20 -12.46
CA GLU A 239 4.59 -38.76 -13.80
C GLU A 239 4.15 -37.81 -14.92
N HIS A 240 3.04 -37.09 -14.70
CA HIS A 240 2.44 -36.15 -15.66
C HIS A 240 2.38 -34.72 -15.15
N GLY A 241 3.27 -34.29 -14.22
CA GLY A 241 3.24 -32.96 -13.74
C GLY A 241 3.91 -32.76 -12.38
N LYS A 242 3.34 -31.85 -11.56
CA LYS A 242 3.88 -31.51 -10.23
C LYS A 242 2.80 -31.12 -9.25
N LEU A 243 3.08 -31.35 -7.97
CA LEU A 243 2.29 -30.89 -6.84
C LEU A 243 3.20 -30.04 -5.94
N THR A 244 2.84 -28.77 -5.71
CA THR A 244 3.59 -27.84 -4.87
C THR A 244 2.76 -27.47 -3.65
N PHE A 245 3.29 -27.70 -2.46
CA PHE A 245 2.75 -27.17 -1.21
C PHE A 245 3.44 -25.87 -0.85
N THR A 246 2.67 -24.87 -0.50
CA THR A 246 3.17 -23.56 -0.08
C THR A 246 2.79 -23.28 1.36
N ALA A 247 3.68 -22.63 2.12
CA ALA A 247 3.39 -22.18 3.47
C ALA A 247 4.07 -20.82 3.72
N LYS A 248 3.38 -19.95 4.48
CA LYS A 248 3.92 -18.65 4.89
C LYS A 248 3.43 -18.29 6.27
N HIS A 249 4.34 -17.77 7.08
CA HIS A 249 4.06 -17.15 8.37
C HIS A 249 4.68 -15.75 8.38
N LEU A 250 3.85 -14.73 8.61
CA LEU A 250 4.25 -13.34 8.79
C LEU A 250 3.84 -12.92 10.21
N ASP A 251 4.78 -12.42 11.00
CA ASP A 251 4.53 -11.73 12.28
C ASP A 251 5.36 -10.44 12.27
N ASP A 252 4.72 -9.34 11.85
CA ASP A 252 5.43 -8.09 11.58
C ASP A 252 4.56 -6.90 11.98
N LYS A 253 5.11 -6.00 12.77
CA LYS A 253 4.47 -4.77 13.21
C LYS A 253 5.14 -3.55 12.61
N ASN A 254 4.30 -2.55 12.28
CA ASN A 254 4.72 -1.34 11.61
C ASN A 254 4.02 -0.13 12.25
N ALA A 255 4.78 0.89 12.62
CA ALA A 255 4.22 2.15 13.04
C ALA A 255 3.36 2.75 11.93
N PHE A 256 2.21 3.30 12.30
CA PHE A 256 1.35 3.99 11.36
C PHE A 256 1.59 5.49 11.43
N TYR A 257 2.29 6.02 10.46
CA TYR A 257 2.63 7.45 10.40
C TYR A 257 1.44 8.26 9.90
N MET A 258 0.92 9.12 10.77
CA MET A 258 -0.11 10.09 10.39
C MET A 258 0.49 11.33 9.73
N PRO A 259 -0.29 12.01 8.87
CA PRO A 259 0.09 13.35 8.41
C PRO A 259 0.34 14.30 9.59
N ILE A 260 1.30 15.19 9.46
CA ILE A 260 1.64 16.22 10.44
C ILE A 260 0.99 17.56 10.08
N PRO A 261 0.65 18.42 11.08
CA PRO A 261 0.15 19.74 10.79
C PRO A 261 1.27 20.63 10.23
N LEU A 262 0.94 21.33 9.14
CA LEU A 262 1.76 22.34 8.50
C LEU A 262 1.07 23.69 8.63
N TYR A 263 1.82 24.76 8.61
CA TYR A 263 1.30 26.10 8.91
C TYR A 263 0.39 26.65 7.79
N ASP A 264 0.79 26.48 6.53
CA ASP A 264 0.04 27.01 5.37
C ASP A 264 -0.02 25.94 4.26
N PRO A 265 -1.21 25.58 3.76
CA PRO A 265 -1.33 24.63 2.66
C PRO A 265 -0.75 25.13 1.32
N ARG A 266 -0.57 26.44 1.17
CA ARG A 266 0.02 27.05 -0.02
C ARG A 266 1.53 27.18 0.07
N ASP A 267 2.09 27.09 1.27
CA ASP A 267 3.53 27.06 1.51
C ASP A 267 3.85 25.82 2.35
N THR A 268 3.91 24.69 1.64
CA THR A 268 4.17 23.37 2.25
C THR A 268 5.60 23.26 2.81
N ALA A 269 6.49 24.20 2.51
CA ALA A 269 7.81 24.28 3.11
C ALA A 269 7.78 24.83 4.55
N ARG A 270 6.70 25.53 4.90
CA ARG A 270 6.54 26.14 6.22
C ARG A 270 5.88 25.16 7.18
N SER A 271 6.69 24.46 7.94
CA SER A 271 6.25 23.58 9.04
C SER A 271 5.98 24.36 10.32
N LEU A 272 5.47 23.68 11.35
CA LEU A 272 5.38 24.20 12.73
C LEU A 272 6.72 24.05 13.50
N ASP A 273 7.85 24.04 12.79
CA ASP A 273 9.19 23.99 13.39
C ASP A 273 9.43 25.25 14.26
N PRO A 274 10.01 25.12 15.48
CA PRO A 274 10.64 23.92 16.02
C PRO A 274 9.71 22.94 16.76
N LEU A 275 8.42 23.15 16.77
CA LEU A 275 7.48 22.26 17.49
C LEU A 275 7.41 20.89 16.86
N ILE A 276 7.37 20.82 15.54
CA ILE A 276 7.35 19.56 14.76
C ILE A 276 8.32 19.69 13.60
N ASP A 277 9.35 18.84 13.59
CA ASP A 277 10.25 18.72 12.45
C ASP A 277 9.50 18.20 11.22
N ARG A 278 9.72 18.84 10.08
CA ARG A 278 8.98 18.55 8.84
C ARG A 278 9.25 17.17 8.25
N PHE A 279 10.42 16.59 8.49
CA PHE A 279 10.78 15.25 7.99
C PHE A 279 10.58 14.17 9.03
N THR A 280 11.12 14.36 10.23
CA THR A 280 11.21 13.34 11.27
C THR A 280 10.10 13.46 12.31
N GLY A 281 9.37 14.59 12.33
CA GLY A 281 8.32 14.84 13.31
C GLY A 281 7.10 13.95 13.14
N THR A 282 6.47 13.64 14.27
CA THR A 282 5.22 12.88 14.33
C THR A 282 4.42 13.28 15.56
N LEU A 283 3.09 13.11 15.47
CA LEU A 283 2.19 13.24 16.62
C LEU A 283 2.07 11.94 17.43
N SER A 284 2.79 10.87 17.09
CA SER A 284 2.88 9.68 17.93
C SER A 284 3.48 10.04 19.29
N SER A 285 2.95 9.41 20.34
CA SER A 285 3.36 9.67 21.71
C SER A 285 3.87 8.40 22.37
N ALA A 286 5.13 8.42 22.83
CA ALA A 286 5.70 7.31 23.61
C ALA A 286 4.93 7.05 24.91
N GLN A 287 4.26 8.06 25.47
CA GLN A 287 3.41 7.93 26.66
C GLN A 287 2.20 7.02 26.41
N LEU A 288 1.68 6.97 25.17
CA LEU A 288 0.56 6.13 24.78
C LEU A 288 0.94 4.68 24.46
N LYS A 289 2.18 4.25 24.68
CA LYS A 289 2.54 2.81 24.74
C LYS A 289 1.76 2.04 25.81
N ARG A 290 1.16 2.73 26.77
CA ARG A 290 0.29 2.15 27.79
C ARG A 290 -1.00 2.95 27.88
N ALA A 291 -1.71 3.04 26.75
CA ALA A 291 -2.98 3.73 26.69
C ALA A 291 -4.08 2.88 27.35
N SER A 292 -4.81 3.45 28.30
CA SER A 292 -6.00 2.85 28.91
C SER A 292 -7.22 3.28 28.10
N ILE A 293 -7.72 2.38 27.25
CA ILE A 293 -8.89 2.65 26.42
C ILE A 293 -10.15 2.21 27.16
N VAL A 294 -11.06 3.16 27.36
CA VAL A 294 -12.38 2.87 27.94
C VAL A 294 -13.40 2.81 26.81
N SER A 295 -14.19 1.75 26.82
CA SER A 295 -15.26 1.50 25.85
C SER A 295 -16.43 0.81 26.53
N SER A 296 -17.44 0.34 25.80
CA SER A 296 -18.51 -0.48 26.33
C SER A 296 -18.37 -1.94 25.87
N ASP A 297 -18.91 -2.87 26.66
CA ASP A 297 -19.15 -4.24 26.20
C ASP A 297 -20.37 -4.31 25.26
N ALA A 298 -20.78 -5.52 24.86
CA ALA A 298 -21.91 -5.72 23.96
C ALA A 298 -23.27 -5.27 24.56
N ASN A 299 -23.35 -5.11 25.87
CA ASN A 299 -24.56 -4.70 26.63
C ASN A 299 -24.51 -3.23 27.04
N GLY A 300 -23.45 -2.50 26.66
CA GLY A 300 -23.27 -1.09 26.99
C GLY A 300 -22.54 -0.83 28.32
N ALA A 301 -22.12 -1.87 29.07
CA ALA A 301 -21.38 -1.68 30.32
C ALA A 301 -19.92 -1.23 30.03
N PRO A 302 -19.37 -0.30 30.85
CA PRO A 302 -18.00 0.18 30.66
C PRO A 302 -16.98 -0.94 30.77
N GLN A 303 -16.04 -0.95 29.83
CA GLN A 303 -14.86 -1.85 29.82
C GLN A 303 -13.59 -1.05 29.63
N ARG A 304 -12.51 -1.46 30.31
CA ARG A 304 -11.18 -0.88 30.19
C ARG A 304 -10.21 -1.91 29.63
N GLU A 305 -9.43 -1.49 28.66
CA GLU A 305 -8.40 -2.29 27.99
C GLU A 305 -7.10 -1.52 27.91
N LEU A 306 -5.96 -2.18 28.17
CA LEU A 306 -4.66 -1.61 27.93
C LEU A 306 -4.25 -1.87 26.48
N ARG A 307 -3.81 -0.81 25.78
CA ARG A 307 -3.31 -0.86 24.42
C ARG A 307 -1.90 -0.28 24.37
N ASP A 308 -1.13 -0.71 23.37
CA ASP A 308 0.22 -0.23 23.10
C ASP A 308 0.30 0.43 21.72
N LEU A 309 0.56 1.74 21.67
CA LEU A 309 0.69 2.47 20.41
C LEU A 309 1.86 1.94 19.55
N SER A 310 2.87 1.32 20.18
CA SER A 310 4.01 0.73 19.46
C SER A 310 3.67 -0.56 18.70
N ASP A 311 2.51 -1.18 18.96
CA ASP A 311 2.02 -2.27 18.12
C ASP A 311 1.69 -1.78 16.70
N GLY A 312 1.29 -0.51 16.56
CA GLY A 312 1.04 0.07 15.26
C GLY A 312 0.06 -0.78 14.45
N ARG A 313 0.48 -1.18 13.25
CA ARG A 313 -0.19 -2.20 12.46
C ARG A 313 0.57 -3.52 12.60
N HIS A 314 0.08 -4.39 13.45
CA HIS A 314 0.65 -5.70 13.71
C HIS A 314 -0.11 -6.77 12.94
N MET A 315 0.55 -7.36 11.94
CA MET A 315 -0.01 -8.38 11.06
C MET A 315 0.53 -9.76 11.47
N LYS A 316 -0.35 -10.66 11.91
CA LYS A 316 -0.05 -12.09 12.05
C LYS A 316 -0.81 -12.84 10.98
N PHE A 317 -0.09 -13.27 9.95
CA PHE A 317 -0.69 -13.92 8.80
C PHE A 317 -0.12 -15.32 8.58
N ASN A 318 -1.00 -16.30 8.45
CA ASN A 318 -0.67 -17.67 8.13
C ASN A 318 -1.33 -18.07 6.82
N HIS A 319 -0.57 -18.66 5.94
CA HIS A 319 -0.97 -19.16 4.64
C HIS A 319 -0.54 -20.61 4.47
N LEU A 320 -1.43 -21.41 3.92
CA LEU A 320 -1.13 -22.74 3.39
C LEU A 320 -1.77 -22.86 2.01
N GLY A 321 -1.04 -23.42 1.07
CA GLY A 321 -1.51 -23.63 -0.29
C GLY A 321 -1.10 -24.98 -0.86
N ALA A 322 -1.83 -25.38 -1.90
CA ALA A 322 -1.50 -26.54 -2.72
C ALA A 322 -1.76 -26.19 -4.19
N ASN A 323 -0.73 -26.35 -5.03
CA ASN A 323 -0.80 -26.10 -6.47
C ASN A 323 -0.53 -27.43 -7.18
N LEU A 324 -1.48 -27.87 -7.99
CA LEU A 324 -1.40 -29.08 -8.82
C LEU A 324 -1.37 -28.68 -10.27
N ASP A 325 -0.31 -29.03 -11.00
CA ASP A 325 -0.19 -28.85 -12.45
C ASP A 325 0.00 -30.22 -13.10
N LEU A 326 -0.91 -30.60 -13.99
CA LEU A 326 -0.87 -31.86 -14.73
C LEU A 326 -0.94 -31.60 -16.24
N ALA A 327 -0.17 -32.36 -17.02
CA ALA A 327 -0.24 -32.38 -18.48
C ALA A 327 -0.53 -33.81 -18.95
N PHE A 328 -1.62 -33.99 -19.72
CA PHE A 328 -2.07 -35.28 -20.17
C PHE A 328 -1.63 -35.55 -21.60
N ASP A 329 -1.40 -36.79 -21.96
CA ASP A 329 -0.96 -37.23 -23.32
C ASP A 329 -1.93 -36.84 -24.45
N ASN A 330 -3.19 -36.57 -24.11
CA ASN A 330 -4.21 -36.13 -25.06
C ASN A 330 -4.22 -34.62 -25.32
N GLY A 331 -3.21 -33.89 -24.82
CA GLY A 331 -3.02 -32.46 -25.01
C GLY A 331 -3.83 -31.56 -24.05
N TRP A 332 -4.57 -32.13 -23.10
CA TRP A 332 -5.15 -31.35 -22.00
C TRP A 332 -4.12 -31.10 -20.91
N SER A 333 -4.23 -29.95 -20.28
CA SER A 333 -3.57 -29.68 -18.99
C SER A 333 -4.57 -29.20 -17.96
N LEU A 334 -4.32 -29.54 -16.70
CA LEU A 334 -5.11 -29.13 -15.56
C LEU A 334 -4.19 -28.40 -14.57
N SER A 335 -4.61 -27.22 -14.15
CA SER A 335 -3.97 -26.49 -13.06
C SER A 335 -5.01 -26.21 -11.97
N ASN A 336 -4.68 -26.47 -10.73
CA ASN A 336 -5.52 -26.13 -9.58
C ASN A 336 -4.69 -25.49 -8.50
N LYS A 337 -5.14 -24.33 -8.00
CA LYS A 337 -4.50 -23.60 -6.89
C LYS A 337 -5.50 -23.43 -5.77
N ALA A 338 -5.28 -24.09 -4.64
CA ALA A 338 -6.10 -23.98 -3.43
C ALA A 338 -5.31 -23.33 -2.31
N ILE A 339 -5.89 -22.34 -1.61
CA ILE A 339 -5.25 -21.65 -0.50
C ILE A 339 -6.19 -21.51 0.69
N VAL A 340 -5.61 -21.59 1.88
CA VAL A 340 -6.27 -21.28 3.16
C VAL A 340 -5.44 -20.24 3.90
N ASN A 341 -6.08 -19.19 4.36
CA ASN A 341 -5.40 -18.10 5.05
C ASN A 341 -6.09 -17.73 6.36
N ARG A 342 -5.27 -17.27 7.30
CA ARG A 342 -5.71 -16.67 8.55
C ARG A 342 -4.92 -15.42 8.84
N LEU A 343 -5.64 -14.32 9.03
CA LEU A 343 -5.10 -13.05 9.48
C LEU A 343 -5.66 -12.72 10.87
N ASP A 344 -4.77 -12.44 11.81
CA ASP A 344 -5.06 -11.75 13.06
C ASP A 344 -4.28 -10.42 13.03
N MET A 345 -5.00 -9.28 12.97
CA MET A 345 -4.41 -7.95 12.93
C MET A 345 -4.83 -7.14 14.15
N THR A 346 -3.86 -6.52 14.80
CA THR A 346 -4.10 -5.39 15.68
C THR A 346 -3.71 -4.09 14.96
N PHE A 347 -4.39 -3.01 15.28
CA PHE A 347 -4.09 -1.70 14.74
C PHE A 347 -4.24 -0.67 15.86
N ASP A 348 -3.15 0.03 16.14
CA ASP A 348 -3.03 1.07 17.15
C ASP A 348 -2.40 2.30 16.51
N ALA A 349 -3.18 3.39 16.44
CA ALA A 349 -2.72 4.62 15.81
C ALA A 349 -3.35 5.84 16.46
N LEU A 350 -2.60 6.93 16.50
CA LEU A 350 -3.06 8.22 16.98
C LEU A 350 -3.36 9.12 15.78
N TYR A 351 -4.64 9.31 15.49
CA TYR A 351 -5.11 10.20 14.43
C TYR A 351 -5.28 11.63 14.94
N SER A 352 -4.89 12.61 14.15
CA SER A 352 -5.28 14.00 14.40
C SER A 352 -6.78 14.17 14.17
N SER A 353 -7.56 14.51 15.21
CA SER A 353 -9.01 14.71 15.07
C SER A 353 -9.35 16.09 14.59
N ASN A 354 -8.62 17.10 15.06
CA ASN A 354 -8.86 18.51 14.76
C ASN A 354 -7.55 19.21 14.35
N ALA A 355 -7.66 20.40 13.81
CA ALA A 355 -6.50 21.31 13.67
C ALA A 355 -5.91 21.65 15.03
N PRO A 356 -4.62 22.06 15.11
CA PRO A 356 -4.08 22.70 16.29
C PRO A 356 -4.96 23.89 16.71
N GLN A 357 -5.14 24.07 18.02
CA GLN A 357 -6.05 25.05 18.58
C GLN A 357 -5.31 25.95 19.57
N ASP A 358 -5.68 27.22 19.62
CA ASP A 358 -5.24 28.09 20.71
C ASP A 358 -5.75 27.54 22.05
N ALA A 359 -4.83 27.33 23.00
CA ALA A 359 -5.13 26.72 24.29
C ALA A 359 -6.13 27.55 25.14
N ALA A 360 -6.03 28.88 25.10
CA ALA A 360 -6.92 29.75 25.82
C ALA A 360 -8.33 29.70 25.20
N ALA A 361 -8.42 29.73 23.86
CA ALA A 361 -9.70 29.61 23.16
C ALA A 361 -10.33 28.24 23.42
N TYR A 362 -9.54 27.16 23.41
CA TYR A 362 -10.01 25.81 23.74
C TYR A 362 -10.58 25.74 25.16
N ALA A 363 -9.84 26.23 26.19
CA ALA A 363 -10.32 26.25 27.57
C ALA A 363 -11.58 27.10 27.71
N ASN A 364 -11.65 28.29 27.07
CA ASN A 364 -12.82 29.14 27.10
C ASN A 364 -14.06 28.49 26.46
N SER A 365 -13.87 27.73 25.38
CA SER A 365 -14.97 26.98 24.75
C SER A 365 -15.59 25.91 25.66
N ARG A 366 -14.84 25.41 26.65
CA ARG A 366 -15.28 24.39 27.62
C ARG A 366 -15.83 24.97 28.91
N ARG A 367 -15.60 26.26 29.18
CA ARG A 367 -15.94 26.90 30.44
C ARG A 367 -17.43 26.79 30.82
N ALA A 368 -18.33 26.98 29.86
CA ALA A 368 -19.77 26.92 30.12
C ALA A 368 -20.20 25.51 30.62
N ALA A 369 -19.76 24.44 29.95
CA ALA A 369 -20.01 23.07 30.36
C ALA A 369 -19.37 22.75 31.72
N ALA A 370 -18.12 23.20 31.94
CA ALA A 370 -17.43 22.98 33.20
C ALA A 370 -18.10 23.71 34.37
N ASN A 371 -18.59 24.95 34.19
CA ASN A 371 -19.34 25.67 35.20
C ASN A 371 -20.67 24.96 35.59
N ALA A 372 -21.30 24.34 34.58
CA ALA A 372 -22.56 23.61 34.84
C ALA A 372 -22.32 22.30 35.59
N ALA A 373 -21.19 21.62 35.33
CA ALA A 373 -20.89 20.31 35.93
C ALA A 373 -20.19 20.41 37.29
N PHE A 374 -19.34 21.43 37.50
CA PHE A 374 -18.48 21.53 38.70
C PHE A 374 -18.82 22.76 39.55
N PRO A 375 -19.64 22.58 40.62
CA PRO A 375 -19.97 23.68 41.54
C PRO A 375 -18.72 24.28 42.14
N GLY A 376 -18.63 25.62 42.19
CA GLY A 376 -17.51 26.36 42.75
C GLY A 376 -16.33 26.58 41.80
N LEU A 377 -16.47 26.22 40.54
CA LEU A 377 -15.42 26.45 39.52
C LEU A 377 -15.09 27.95 39.41
N SER A 378 -13.81 28.28 39.57
CA SER A 378 -13.26 29.61 39.46
C SER A 378 -12.39 29.77 38.20
N SER A 379 -11.51 28.77 37.93
CA SER A 379 -10.57 28.83 36.83
C SER A 379 -10.39 27.45 36.17
N LEU A 380 -9.91 27.47 34.94
CA LEU A 380 -9.42 26.27 34.22
C LEU A 380 -7.90 26.40 34.06
N GLY A 381 -7.21 25.26 34.17
CA GLY A 381 -5.76 25.22 34.04
C GLY A 381 -5.28 23.90 33.46
N TYR A 382 -4.15 23.92 32.74
CA TYR A 382 -3.57 22.74 32.13
C TYR A 382 -2.52 22.09 33.00
N VAL A 383 -2.48 20.77 33.06
CA VAL A 383 -1.47 19.96 33.73
C VAL A 383 -1.06 18.77 32.86
N TYR A 384 0.18 18.33 32.99
CA TYR A 384 0.61 17.07 32.39
C TYR A 384 0.04 15.88 33.18
N THR A 385 -0.32 14.82 32.46
CA THR A 385 -0.98 13.66 33.08
C THR A 385 -0.01 12.72 33.78
N ASP A 386 1.26 12.70 33.40
CA ASP A 386 2.28 11.78 33.89
C ASP A 386 2.88 12.22 35.27
N ASP A 387 3.03 13.53 35.50
CA ASP A 387 3.67 14.05 36.72
C ASP A 387 2.81 15.10 37.46
N GLY A 388 1.65 15.49 36.88
CA GLY A 388 0.76 16.51 37.46
C GLY A 388 1.33 17.93 37.42
N SER A 389 2.49 18.15 36.81
CA SER A 389 3.07 19.47 36.69
C SER A 389 2.26 20.38 35.78
N ARG A 390 2.30 21.69 36.03
CA ARG A 390 1.56 22.65 35.21
C ARG A 390 2.11 22.68 33.80
N PHE A 391 1.24 22.54 32.80
CA PHE A 391 1.58 22.81 31.40
C PHE A 391 1.37 24.29 31.11
N ASP A 392 2.44 24.96 30.64
CA ASP A 392 2.37 26.34 30.13
C ASP A 392 2.22 26.33 28.61
N PRO A 393 1.05 26.74 28.05
CA PRO A 393 0.83 26.79 26.60
C PRO A 393 1.86 27.66 25.86
N ALA A 394 2.49 28.65 26.49
CA ALA A 394 3.54 29.44 25.85
C ALA A 394 4.73 28.58 25.37
N SER A 395 4.95 27.43 25.97
CA SER A 395 6.00 26.48 25.55
C SER A 395 5.72 25.79 24.19
N THR A 396 4.50 25.90 23.69
CA THR A 396 4.02 25.37 22.41
C THR A 396 3.34 26.45 21.55
N ASP A 397 3.84 27.67 21.58
CA ASP A 397 3.30 28.85 20.88
C ASP A 397 1.79 29.07 21.14
N GLY A 398 1.33 28.73 22.34
CA GLY A 398 -0.07 28.83 22.74
C GLY A 398 -0.97 27.70 22.22
N LEU A 399 -0.42 26.63 21.63
CA LEU A 399 -1.18 25.61 20.93
C LEU A 399 -1.35 24.31 21.73
N VAL A 400 -2.52 23.70 21.56
CA VAL A 400 -2.85 22.32 21.95
C VAL A 400 -3.48 21.59 20.77
N ILE A 401 -3.49 20.26 20.81
CA ILE A 401 -4.08 19.44 19.74
C ILE A 401 -4.87 18.27 20.31
N GLN A 402 -5.95 17.87 19.62
CA GLN A 402 -6.67 16.65 19.94
C GLN A 402 -6.24 15.52 19.03
N GLY A 403 -5.84 14.40 19.65
CA GLY A 403 -5.54 13.15 18.96
C GLY A 403 -6.59 12.08 19.26
N GLN A 404 -7.04 11.34 18.24
CA GLN A 404 -7.94 10.19 18.44
C GLN A 404 -7.13 8.90 18.36
N TYR A 405 -7.00 8.23 19.50
CA TYR A 405 -6.46 6.87 19.54
C TYR A 405 -7.47 5.90 18.93
N ARG A 406 -7.05 5.16 17.93
CA ARG A 406 -7.84 4.12 17.26
C ARG A 406 -7.23 2.77 17.56
N ALA A 407 -7.90 2.00 18.41
CA ALA A 407 -7.57 0.64 18.74
C ALA A 407 -8.49 -0.31 17.99
N MET A 408 -7.93 -1.23 17.20
CA MET A 408 -8.72 -2.18 16.42
C MET A 408 -8.14 -3.58 16.50
N ASN A 409 -9.04 -4.56 16.44
CA ASN A 409 -8.71 -5.95 16.20
C ASN A 409 -9.52 -6.44 15.00
N VAL A 410 -8.84 -7.02 14.03
CA VAL A 410 -9.45 -7.64 12.86
C VAL A 410 -8.96 -9.06 12.76
N ARG A 411 -9.87 -9.98 12.54
CA ARG A 411 -9.57 -11.35 12.17
C ARG A 411 -10.25 -11.67 10.87
N ALA A 412 -9.49 -12.24 9.94
CA ALA A 412 -10.02 -12.69 8.67
C ALA A 412 -9.51 -14.11 8.37
N ASP A 413 -10.44 -14.98 8.04
CA ASP A 413 -10.15 -16.34 7.58
C ASP A 413 -10.63 -16.43 6.12
N SER A 414 -9.83 -17.00 5.21
CA SER A 414 -10.20 -17.21 3.81
C SER A 414 -9.84 -18.58 3.29
N PHE A 415 -10.63 -19.02 2.32
CA PHE A 415 -10.35 -20.13 1.43
C PHE A 415 -10.56 -19.65 0.01
N ALA A 416 -9.66 -19.97 -0.90
CA ALA A 416 -9.86 -19.75 -2.34
C ALA A 416 -9.31 -20.92 -3.13
N ASP A 417 -9.95 -21.19 -4.25
CA ASP A 417 -9.60 -22.27 -5.20
C ASP A 417 -9.77 -21.77 -6.61
N ASP A 418 -8.78 -21.96 -7.48
CA ASP A 418 -8.81 -21.64 -8.90
C ASP A 418 -8.45 -22.88 -9.71
N LEU A 419 -9.46 -23.51 -10.25
CA LEU A 419 -9.36 -24.68 -11.11
C LEU A 419 -9.38 -24.26 -12.58
N ARG A 420 -8.37 -24.67 -13.33
CA ARG A 420 -8.24 -24.40 -14.77
C ARG A 420 -8.04 -25.68 -15.56
N LEU A 421 -8.72 -25.76 -16.67
CA LEU A 421 -8.53 -26.78 -17.69
C LEU A 421 -8.14 -26.10 -18.99
N HIS A 422 -7.02 -26.48 -19.55
CA HIS A 422 -6.44 -25.85 -20.72
C HIS A 422 -6.22 -26.87 -21.82
N ARG A 423 -6.40 -26.44 -23.07
CA ARG A 423 -6.05 -27.23 -24.26
C ARG A 423 -5.77 -26.35 -25.46
N ARG A 424 -4.73 -26.69 -26.20
CA ARG A 424 -4.46 -26.15 -27.51
C ARG A 424 -5.11 -27.04 -28.58
N PHE A 425 -5.81 -26.39 -29.52
CA PHE A 425 -6.42 -27.00 -30.72
C PHE A 425 -5.75 -26.39 -31.94
N ASP A 426 -5.19 -27.24 -32.81
CA ASP A 426 -4.65 -26.82 -34.09
C ASP A 426 -5.67 -27.12 -35.20
N TRP A 427 -6.05 -26.07 -35.98
CA TRP A 427 -7.15 -26.16 -36.97
C TRP A 427 -6.72 -25.48 -38.27
N GLY A 428 -6.36 -26.27 -39.31
CA GLY A 428 -6.19 -25.76 -40.67
C GLY A 428 -5.09 -24.70 -40.87
N GLY A 429 -4.13 -24.58 -39.94
CA GLY A 429 -3.07 -23.58 -39.95
C GLY A 429 -3.22 -22.59 -38.83
N ASP A 430 -4.37 -22.53 -38.16
CA ASP A 430 -4.66 -21.69 -36.99
C ASP A 430 -4.53 -22.50 -35.71
N SER A 431 -4.30 -21.86 -34.56
CA SER A 431 -4.36 -22.54 -33.27
C SER A 431 -5.14 -21.74 -32.24
N HIS A 432 -5.92 -22.45 -31.43
CA HIS A 432 -6.66 -21.91 -30.31
C HIS A 432 -6.14 -22.48 -29.01
N ASP A 433 -5.76 -21.59 -28.08
CA ASP A 433 -5.37 -21.92 -26.74
C ASP A 433 -6.53 -21.59 -25.79
N ILE A 434 -7.37 -22.59 -25.49
CA ILE A 434 -8.59 -22.41 -24.71
C ILE A 434 -8.35 -22.78 -23.26
N THR A 435 -8.66 -21.83 -22.36
CA THR A 435 -8.68 -22.02 -20.91
C THR A 435 -10.11 -21.93 -20.40
N LEU A 436 -10.57 -23.00 -19.75
CA LEU A 436 -11.82 -23.03 -18.98
C LEU A 436 -11.45 -22.97 -17.49
N GLY A 437 -12.05 -22.08 -16.74
CA GLY A 437 -11.73 -21.96 -15.31
C GLY A 437 -12.95 -21.74 -14.43
N VAL A 438 -12.81 -22.15 -13.17
CA VAL A 438 -13.77 -21.87 -12.11
C VAL A 438 -12.98 -21.42 -10.88
N TYR A 439 -13.22 -20.16 -10.48
CA TYR A 439 -12.69 -19.64 -9.23
C TYR A 439 -13.78 -19.64 -8.17
N GLY A 440 -13.46 -20.18 -6.99
CA GLY A 440 -14.32 -20.18 -5.82
C GLY A 440 -13.59 -19.52 -4.64
N ALA A 441 -14.29 -18.68 -3.86
CA ALA A 441 -13.72 -18.12 -2.64
C ALA A 441 -14.78 -18.00 -1.53
N TYR A 442 -14.31 -18.21 -0.31
CA TYR A 442 -15.06 -17.91 0.90
C TYR A 442 -14.15 -17.15 1.87
N TYR A 443 -14.63 -16.06 2.40
CA TYR A 443 -13.90 -15.35 3.44
C TYR A 443 -14.84 -14.83 4.52
N ALA A 444 -14.38 -14.92 5.75
CA ALA A 444 -15.06 -14.44 6.94
C ALA A 444 -14.18 -13.39 7.61
N ARG A 445 -14.78 -12.28 8.01
CA ARG A 445 -14.09 -11.20 8.69
C ARG A 445 -14.84 -10.77 9.93
N SER A 446 -14.14 -10.62 11.04
CA SER A 446 -14.67 -10.00 12.26
C SER A 446 -13.79 -8.81 12.64
N TYR A 447 -14.41 -7.75 13.11
CA TYR A 447 -13.71 -6.55 13.53
C TYR A 447 -14.29 -6.00 14.83
N ASN A 448 -13.43 -5.33 15.58
CA ASN A 448 -13.76 -4.70 16.84
C ASN A 448 -12.89 -3.46 17.02
N SER A 449 -13.50 -2.27 16.92
CA SER A 449 -12.80 -0.99 17.07
C SER A 449 -13.24 -0.25 18.33
N ARG A 450 -12.29 0.48 18.92
CA ARG A 450 -12.49 1.30 20.12
C ARG A 450 -11.66 2.56 19.94
N TYR A 451 -12.33 3.71 19.97
CA TYR A 451 -11.67 4.99 19.79
C TYR A 451 -11.80 5.83 21.04
N GLN A 452 -10.75 6.58 21.35
CA GLN A 452 -10.67 7.49 22.48
C GLN A 452 -9.95 8.75 22.07
N SER A 453 -10.47 9.92 22.43
CA SER A 453 -9.85 11.18 22.07
C SER A 453 -9.02 11.71 23.24
N TYR A 454 -7.79 12.12 22.95
CA TYR A 454 -6.82 12.68 23.89
C TYR A 454 -6.58 14.16 23.61
N LEU A 455 -6.25 14.91 24.65
CA LEU A 455 -5.70 16.25 24.58
C LEU A 455 -4.18 16.17 24.76
N LEU A 456 -3.44 16.81 23.84
CA LEU A 456 -2.00 16.73 23.75
C LEU A 456 -1.40 18.14 23.66
N GLU A 457 -0.18 18.32 24.19
CA GLU A 457 0.62 19.48 23.86
C GLU A 457 0.96 19.47 22.36
N MET A 458 1.08 20.65 21.75
CA MET A 458 1.36 20.75 20.32
C MET A 458 2.87 20.69 20.05
N ARG A 459 3.44 19.49 19.98
CA ARG A 459 4.83 19.21 19.58
C ARG A 459 5.00 17.78 19.08
N GLN A 460 6.15 17.45 18.50
CA GLN A 460 6.50 16.07 18.20
C GLN A 460 6.67 15.25 19.47
N ASN A 461 6.28 13.95 19.41
CA ASN A 461 6.23 13.07 20.58
C ASN A 461 5.49 13.69 21.78
N PRO A 462 4.25 14.17 21.58
CA PRO A 462 3.55 14.99 22.56
C PRO A 462 3.24 14.23 23.84
N ARG A 463 3.29 14.93 24.96
CA ARG A 463 2.71 14.45 26.24
C ARG A 463 1.21 14.71 26.25
N THR A 464 0.48 13.86 26.95
CA THR A 464 -0.94 14.08 27.23
C THR A 464 -1.11 15.08 28.35
N ILE A 465 -2.13 15.94 28.23
CA ILE A 465 -2.44 17.00 29.20
C ILE A 465 -3.90 16.94 29.60
N ASP A 466 -4.16 17.31 30.86
CA ASP A 466 -5.51 17.51 31.38
C ASP A 466 -5.84 18.99 31.47
N LEU A 467 -7.10 19.32 31.19
CA LEU A 467 -7.71 20.62 31.46
C LEU A 467 -8.58 20.49 32.70
N LEU A 468 -8.08 20.95 33.86
CA LEU A 468 -8.71 20.82 35.14
C LEU A 468 -9.41 22.11 35.57
N GLY A 469 -10.49 21.97 36.34
CA GLY A 469 -11.21 23.04 36.99
C GLY A 469 -10.78 23.23 38.44
N TYR A 470 -10.56 24.47 38.83
CA TYR A 470 -10.13 24.86 40.18
C TYR A 470 -11.13 25.79 40.84
N ASP A 471 -11.33 25.64 42.14
CA ASP A 471 -12.04 26.60 42.97
C ASP A 471 -11.21 27.86 43.24
N ALA A 472 -11.78 28.81 44.01
CA ALA A 472 -11.11 30.04 44.40
C ALA A 472 -9.89 29.79 45.36
N ALA A 473 -9.82 28.64 46.02
CA ALA A 473 -8.72 28.26 46.89
C ALA A 473 -7.63 27.46 46.14
N GLY A 474 -7.82 27.15 44.87
CA GLY A 474 -6.89 26.38 44.04
C GLY A 474 -7.04 24.87 44.13
N ASN A 475 -8.11 24.33 44.73
CA ASN A 475 -8.40 22.89 44.74
C ASN A 475 -9.06 22.48 43.45
N VAL A 476 -8.75 21.26 42.99
CA VAL A 476 -9.42 20.65 41.81
C VAL A 476 -10.87 20.31 42.18
N VAL A 477 -11.83 20.81 41.38
CA VAL A 477 -13.27 20.55 41.58
C VAL A 477 -13.82 19.59 40.49
N GLY A 478 -13.05 19.34 39.43
CA GLY A 478 -13.39 18.40 38.37
C GLY A 478 -12.51 18.61 37.15
N GLY A 479 -12.64 17.80 36.11
CA GLY A 479 -11.85 17.88 34.87
C GLY A 479 -12.72 17.96 33.64
N VAL A 480 -12.39 18.91 32.75
CA VAL A 480 -12.90 18.86 31.37
C VAL A 480 -12.39 17.60 30.67
N THR A 481 -11.15 17.23 31.00
CA THR A 481 -10.50 15.98 30.59
C THR A 481 -10.08 15.17 31.81
N LYS A 482 -9.80 13.89 31.60
CA LYS A 482 -9.29 13.02 32.66
C LYS A 482 -8.32 12.00 32.07
N ASP A 483 -7.15 11.82 32.68
CA ASP A 483 -6.06 10.97 32.17
C ASP A 483 -5.66 11.37 30.72
N GLY A 484 -5.72 12.65 30.40
CA GLY A 484 -5.51 13.20 29.06
C GLY A 484 -6.69 12.99 28.09
N VAL A 485 -7.76 12.31 28.52
CA VAL A 485 -8.88 11.95 27.67
C VAL A 485 -9.91 13.08 27.57
N VAL A 486 -10.23 13.47 26.33
CA VAL A 486 -11.31 14.43 26.00
C VAL A 486 -12.65 13.73 25.89
N ILE A 487 -12.67 12.53 25.25
CA ILE A 487 -13.87 11.72 25.07
C ILE A 487 -13.50 10.25 25.23
N TYR A 488 -13.97 9.65 26.32
CA TYR A 488 -13.95 8.20 26.49
C TYR A 488 -14.92 7.54 25.51
N GLY A 489 -14.51 6.42 24.90
CA GLY A 489 -15.36 5.73 23.94
C GLY A 489 -15.83 6.65 22.79
N ALA A 490 -14.95 7.48 22.25
CA ALA A 490 -15.27 8.44 21.18
C ALA A 490 -15.93 7.81 19.96
N ASP A 491 -15.57 6.56 19.67
CA ASP A 491 -16.30 5.70 18.75
C ASP A 491 -16.13 4.21 19.12
N ARG A 492 -17.10 3.40 18.68
CA ARG A 492 -17.16 1.97 18.97
C ARG A 492 -17.86 1.24 17.82
N THR A 493 -17.16 0.31 17.18
CA THR A 493 -17.76 -0.55 16.15
C THR A 493 -17.38 -2.01 16.38
N GLN A 494 -18.32 -2.91 16.14
CA GLN A 494 -18.11 -4.35 16.18
C GLN A 494 -19.02 -5.01 15.16
N GLY A 495 -18.45 -5.90 14.35
CA GLY A 495 -19.23 -6.61 13.36
C GLY A 495 -18.55 -7.86 12.83
N LYS A 496 -19.31 -8.57 12.00
CA LYS A 496 -18.82 -9.74 11.27
C LYS A 496 -19.43 -9.78 9.88
N ALA A 497 -18.62 -10.12 8.90
CA ALA A 497 -19.04 -10.29 7.51
C ALA A 497 -18.58 -11.64 6.98
N TYR A 498 -19.36 -12.18 6.07
CA TYR A 498 -19.08 -13.41 5.33
C TYR A 498 -19.36 -13.16 3.86
N THR A 499 -18.42 -13.53 3.02
CA THR A 499 -18.57 -13.45 1.58
C THR A 499 -18.25 -14.79 0.97
N SER A 500 -19.10 -15.25 0.07
CA SER A 500 -18.80 -16.36 -0.85
C SER A 500 -18.88 -15.87 -2.28
N MET A 501 -17.98 -16.35 -3.10
CA MET A 501 -17.89 -16.01 -4.51
C MET A 501 -17.71 -17.26 -5.34
N LEU A 502 -18.37 -17.30 -6.49
CA LEU A 502 -18.16 -18.30 -7.55
C LEU A 502 -18.03 -17.57 -8.87
N ALA A 503 -16.99 -17.90 -9.63
CA ALA A 503 -16.67 -17.21 -10.87
C ALA A 503 -16.17 -18.17 -11.96
N PRO A 504 -17.08 -18.77 -12.75
CA PRO A 504 -16.70 -19.47 -13.98
C PRO A 504 -16.20 -18.48 -15.03
N TYR A 505 -15.19 -18.91 -15.80
CA TYR A 505 -14.62 -18.10 -16.87
C TYR A 505 -14.09 -18.95 -18.02
N ILE A 506 -13.98 -18.32 -19.19
CA ILE A 506 -13.37 -18.85 -20.40
C ILE A 506 -12.46 -17.78 -20.98
N ALA A 507 -11.29 -18.19 -21.44
CA ALA A 507 -10.39 -17.37 -22.23
C ALA A 507 -9.87 -18.18 -23.42
N ASP A 508 -9.68 -17.52 -24.55
CA ASP A 508 -9.11 -18.08 -25.78
C ASP A 508 -8.01 -17.15 -26.29
N THR A 509 -6.90 -17.75 -26.64
CA THR A 509 -5.83 -17.12 -27.42
C THR A 509 -5.77 -17.78 -28.78
N TRP A 510 -6.22 -17.06 -29.82
CA TRP A 510 -6.30 -17.54 -31.19
C TRP A 510 -5.12 -17.02 -32.01
N GLN A 511 -4.19 -17.90 -32.38
CA GLN A 511 -3.14 -17.63 -33.35
C GLN A 511 -3.69 -17.71 -34.75
N VAL A 512 -4.14 -16.58 -35.32
CA VAL A 512 -4.78 -16.49 -36.64
C VAL A 512 -3.78 -16.68 -37.75
N THR A 513 -2.57 -16.14 -37.59
CA THR A 513 -1.43 -16.30 -38.50
C THR A 513 -0.15 -16.26 -37.69
N ASP A 514 0.99 -16.53 -38.28
CA ASP A 514 2.30 -16.41 -37.62
C ASP A 514 2.53 -15.00 -37.01
N LYS A 515 1.80 -13.97 -37.48
CA LYS A 515 1.94 -12.57 -37.07
C LYS A 515 0.79 -12.02 -36.26
N LEU A 516 -0.40 -12.62 -36.37
CA LEU A 516 -1.61 -12.09 -35.74
C LEU A 516 -2.14 -13.05 -34.69
N ARG A 517 -2.22 -12.57 -33.47
CA ARG A 517 -2.84 -13.22 -32.33
C ARG A 517 -4.04 -12.40 -31.87
N LEU A 518 -5.16 -13.08 -31.63
CA LEU A 518 -6.36 -12.52 -31.01
C LEU A 518 -6.57 -13.17 -29.64
N GLU A 519 -7.02 -12.41 -28.69
CA GLU A 519 -7.31 -12.89 -27.33
C GLU A 519 -8.67 -12.39 -26.88
N ALA A 520 -9.48 -13.26 -26.28
CA ALA A 520 -10.76 -12.89 -25.70
C ALA A 520 -11.05 -13.70 -24.45
N GLY A 521 -11.84 -13.14 -23.55
CA GLY A 521 -12.27 -13.84 -22.35
C GLY A 521 -13.52 -13.23 -21.74
N VAL A 522 -14.27 -14.07 -21.04
CA VAL A 522 -15.45 -13.69 -20.26
C VAL A 522 -15.40 -14.40 -18.92
N ARG A 523 -15.74 -13.69 -17.85
CA ARG A 523 -15.86 -14.20 -16.49
C ARG A 523 -17.13 -13.70 -15.86
N HIS A 524 -17.93 -14.61 -15.32
CA HIS A 524 -19.13 -14.26 -14.55
C HIS A 524 -18.86 -14.47 -13.06
N GLU A 525 -19.03 -13.42 -12.26
CA GLU A 525 -18.80 -13.46 -10.82
C GLU A 525 -20.11 -13.31 -10.07
N ARG A 526 -20.41 -14.23 -9.17
CA ARG A 526 -21.54 -14.15 -8.26
C ARG A 526 -21.07 -14.04 -6.84
N TYR A 527 -21.46 -12.95 -6.18
CA TYR A 527 -21.14 -12.63 -4.78
C TYR A 527 -22.37 -12.84 -3.91
N ARG A 528 -22.18 -13.52 -2.78
CA ARG A 528 -23.13 -13.58 -1.68
C ARG A 528 -22.49 -13.01 -0.43
N TYR A 529 -23.01 -11.89 0.02
CA TYR A 529 -22.52 -11.16 1.18
C TYR A 529 -23.55 -11.22 2.29
N ARG A 530 -23.09 -11.46 3.51
CA ARG A 530 -23.89 -11.45 4.74
C ARG A 530 -23.09 -10.80 5.85
N ALA A 531 -23.65 -9.80 6.51
CA ALA A 531 -22.98 -9.10 7.60
C ALA A 531 -23.92 -8.76 8.74
N TRP A 532 -23.34 -8.48 9.87
CA TRP A 532 -24.01 -7.81 10.97
C TRP A 532 -23.04 -6.85 11.66
N SER A 533 -23.60 -5.75 12.20
CA SER A 533 -22.88 -4.79 13.04
C SER A 533 -23.73 -4.44 14.26
N MET A 534 -23.05 -4.14 15.37
CA MET A 534 -23.69 -3.69 16.60
C MET A 534 -24.21 -2.26 16.41
N LEU A 535 -25.46 -2.02 16.83
CA LEU A 535 -26.03 -0.67 16.90
C LEU A 535 -25.49 0.03 18.15
N ARG A 536 -25.36 1.34 18.06
CA ARG A 536 -24.79 2.19 19.11
C ARG A 536 -25.62 3.45 19.32
N SER A 537 -25.56 3.98 20.55
CA SER A 537 -26.11 5.27 20.96
C SER A 537 -25.05 6.10 21.69
N THR A 538 -25.31 7.39 21.85
CA THR A 538 -24.49 8.23 22.73
C THR A 538 -25.02 8.10 24.15
N GLY A 539 -24.14 8.05 25.13
CA GLY A 539 -24.44 7.94 26.54
C GLY A 539 -23.32 8.41 27.44
N ASN A 540 -23.59 8.56 28.72
CA ASN A 540 -22.67 8.90 29.78
C ASN A 540 -22.21 7.62 30.50
N LEU A 541 -20.90 7.49 30.83
CA LEU A 541 -20.36 6.33 31.56
C LEU A 541 -20.49 6.46 33.09
N GLY A 542 -20.96 7.60 33.60
CA GLY A 542 -21.27 7.81 35.04
C GLY A 542 -20.11 8.31 35.89
N MET A 543 -19.10 8.94 35.32
CA MET A 543 -17.98 9.54 36.05
C MET A 543 -18.35 10.97 36.48
N ALA A 544 -18.55 11.22 37.74
CA ALA A 544 -19.02 12.51 38.24
C ALA A 544 -17.95 13.62 38.29
N ASP A 545 -16.69 13.23 38.13
CA ASP A 545 -15.51 14.11 38.28
C ASP A 545 -14.94 14.60 36.96
N THR A 546 -15.59 14.27 35.85
CA THR A 546 -15.09 14.66 34.50
C THR A 546 -16.22 14.84 33.48
N LEU A 547 -16.00 15.65 32.43
CA LEU A 547 -16.85 15.78 31.27
C LEU A 547 -16.45 14.77 30.14
N ALA A 548 -15.34 14.08 30.30
CA ALA A 548 -14.77 13.23 29.25
C ALA A 548 -15.63 12.00 28.91
N ASP A 549 -16.56 11.62 29.77
CA ASP A 549 -17.40 10.45 29.62
C ASP A 549 -18.85 10.74 29.19
N ASP A 550 -19.22 12.02 29.03
CA ASP A 550 -20.60 12.45 28.75
C ASP A 550 -21.09 12.07 27.35
N ALA A 551 -20.18 11.80 26.41
CA ALA A 551 -20.50 11.56 25.01
C ALA A 551 -19.96 10.23 24.46
N ALA A 552 -19.87 9.22 25.32
CA ALA A 552 -19.38 7.89 24.94
C ALA A 552 -20.32 7.18 23.95
N ARG A 553 -19.77 6.47 22.97
CA ARG A 553 -20.52 5.58 22.07
C ARG A 553 -20.70 4.22 22.74
N LEU A 554 -21.92 3.87 23.09
CA LEU A 554 -22.29 2.65 23.80
C LEU A 554 -23.05 1.71 22.87
N PHE A 555 -22.82 0.40 22.97
CA PHE A 555 -23.65 -0.57 22.27
C PHE A 555 -25.04 -0.66 22.90
N THR A 556 -26.07 -0.76 22.07
CA THR A 556 -27.47 -0.91 22.48
C THR A 556 -27.88 -2.38 22.70
N GLY A 557 -26.99 -3.34 22.43
CA GLY A 557 -27.32 -4.77 22.38
C GLY A 557 -27.99 -5.23 21.08
N ALA A 558 -28.53 -4.31 20.28
CA ALA A 558 -29.15 -4.62 18.99
C ALA A 558 -28.12 -4.73 17.86
N ARG A 559 -28.51 -5.40 16.77
CA ARG A 559 -27.67 -5.60 15.57
C ARG A 559 -28.39 -5.17 14.30
N ALA A 560 -27.70 -4.42 13.45
CA ALA A 560 -28.06 -4.28 12.07
C ALA A 560 -27.56 -5.50 11.27
N ARG A 561 -28.33 -5.95 10.29
CA ARG A 561 -27.95 -7.05 9.40
C ARG A 561 -28.04 -6.59 7.96
N THR A 562 -27.09 -7.03 7.16
CA THR A 562 -27.01 -6.75 5.72
C THR A 562 -26.87 -8.07 4.96
N ALA A 563 -27.58 -8.18 3.87
CA ALA A 563 -27.51 -9.31 2.94
C ALA A 563 -27.50 -8.78 1.52
N LEU A 564 -26.68 -9.39 0.66
CA LEU A 564 -26.58 -9.04 -0.75
C LEU A 564 -26.28 -10.29 -1.56
N ASP A 565 -26.93 -10.47 -2.69
CA ASP A 565 -26.62 -11.47 -3.70
C ASP A 565 -26.60 -10.76 -5.06
N VAL A 566 -25.41 -10.71 -5.71
CA VAL A 566 -25.20 -9.94 -6.93
C VAL A 566 -24.32 -10.71 -7.91
N GLY A 567 -24.62 -10.61 -9.18
CA GLY A 567 -23.84 -11.15 -10.28
C GLY A 567 -23.33 -10.06 -11.21
N VAL A 568 -22.09 -10.18 -11.67
CA VAL A 568 -21.45 -9.27 -12.63
C VAL A 568 -20.74 -10.08 -13.72
N ALA A 569 -20.61 -9.49 -14.91
CA ALA A 569 -19.89 -10.09 -16.02
C ALA A 569 -18.72 -9.22 -16.44
N ASN A 570 -17.52 -9.77 -16.33
CA ASN A 570 -16.26 -9.16 -16.77
C ASN A 570 -15.89 -9.72 -18.15
N TRP A 571 -15.22 -8.91 -18.96
CA TRP A 571 -14.76 -9.34 -20.26
C TRP A 571 -13.48 -8.64 -20.70
N THR A 572 -12.77 -9.26 -21.65
CA THR A 572 -11.61 -8.70 -22.33
C THR A 572 -11.58 -9.17 -23.77
N ALA A 573 -11.08 -8.31 -24.67
CA ALA A 573 -10.77 -8.67 -26.05
C ALA A 573 -9.56 -7.86 -26.53
N GLY A 574 -8.63 -8.50 -27.24
CA GLY A 574 -7.41 -7.83 -27.69
C GLY A 574 -6.76 -8.54 -28.88
N PHE A 575 -5.76 -7.89 -29.45
CA PHE A 575 -4.91 -8.42 -30.50
C PHE A 575 -3.44 -8.06 -30.26
N ASN A 576 -2.54 -8.90 -30.74
CA ASN A 576 -1.13 -8.61 -30.97
C ASN A 576 -0.79 -8.87 -32.43
N TYR A 577 -0.11 -7.95 -33.07
CA TYR A 577 0.32 -8.08 -34.47
C TYR A 577 1.82 -7.77 -34.59
N ASP A 578 2.57 -8.78 -34.97
CA ASP A 578 4.01 -8.66 -35.20
C ASP A 578 4.27 -8.22 -36.63
N ILE A 579 4.58 -6.93 -36.80
CA ILE A 579 4.97 -6.37 -38.10
C ILE A 579 6.20 -7.10 -38.58
N ASN A 580 7.18 -7.25 -37.71
CA ASN A 580 8.39 -8.04 -37.90
C ASN A 580 8.92 -8.49 -36.51
N PRO A 581 10.02 -9.25 -36.41
CA PRO A 581 10.52 -9.75 -35.11
C PRO A 581 10.94 -8.68 -34.09
N THR A 582 11.12 -7.44 -34.54
CA THR A 582 11.56 -6.32 -33.69
C THR A 582 10.49 -5.27 -33.45
N VAL A 583 9.37 -5.33 -34.16
CA VAL A 583 8.28 -4.34 -34.06
C VAL A 583 6.93 -5.03 -33.98
N GLY A 584 6.28 -4.86 -32.84
CA GLY A 584 4.91 -5.34 -32.60
C GLY A 584 3.97 -4.18 -32.26
N ILE A 585 2.70 -4.36 -32.58
CA ILE A 585 1.59 -3.51 -32.14
C ILE A 585 0.55 -4.36 -31.45
N TYR A 586 -0.13 -3.80 -30.47
CA TYR A 586 -1.24 -4.50 -29.80
C TYR A 586 -2.35 -3.51 -29.45
N GLY A 587 -3.55 -4.04 -29.26
CA GLY A 587 -4.66 -3.28 -28.75
C GLY A 587 -5.60 -4.16 -27.95
N ARG A 588 -6.27 -3.56 -26.98
CA ARG A 588 -7.20 -4.29 -26.10
C ARG A 588 -8.30 -3.41 -25.55
N ALA A 589 -9.44 -4.03 -25.30
CA ALA A 589 -10.55 -3.48 -24.54
C ALA A 589 -10.92 -4.45 -23.42
N SER A 590 -11.26 -3.92 -22.25
CA SER A 590 -11.69 -4.73 -21.11
C SER A 590 -12.66 -3.99 -20.20
N ARG A 591 -13.51 -4.75 -19.49
CA ARG A 591 -14.38 -4.28 -18.42
C ARG A 591 -14.19 -5.12 -17.17
N ALA A 592 -13.86 -4.47 -16.06
CA ALA A 592 -13.79 -5.06 -14.74
C ALA A 592 -14.91 -4.49 -13.86
N HIS A 593 -15.47 -5.32 -13.00
CA HIS A 593 -16.38 -4.91 -11.93
C HIS A 593 -15.68 -5.09 -10.57
N ARG A 594 -16.07 -4.26 -9.62
CA ARG A 594 -15.64 -4.41 -8.23
C ARG A 594 -16.74 -5.09 -7.42
N ALA A 595 -16.35 -5.97 -6.48
CA ALA A 595 -17.27 -6.51 -5.51
C ALA A 595 -17.93 -5.38 -4.69
N PRO A 596 -19.18 -5.55 -4.25
CA PRO A 596 -19.84 -4.60 -3.38
C PRO A 596 -19.05 -4.38 -2.10
N SER A 597 -18.94 -3.13 -1.65
CA SER A 597 -18.30 -2.77 -0.40
C SER A 597 -19.13 -3.15 0.82
N GLU A 598 -18.49 -3.16 2.00
CA GLU A 598 -19.24 -3.24 3.27
C GLU A 598 -20.27 -2.11 3.38
N GLY A 599 -21.43 -2.42 3.89
CA GLY A 599 -22.54 -1.47 4.00
C GLY A 599 -23.41 -1.34 2.76
N ALA A 600 -23.01 -1.93 1.62
CA ALA A 600 -23.90 -2.07 0.49
C ALA A 600 -25.08 -3.01 0.86
N ASN A 601 -26.29 -2.64 0.48
CA ASN A 601 -27.50 -3.46 0.61
C ASN A 601 -28.24 -3.46 -0.72
N GLU A 602 -29.34 -4.21 -0.83
CA GLU A 602 -30.11 -4.31 -2.07
C GLU A 602 -30.65 -2.97 -2.57
N ASP A 603 -30.89 -2.00 -1.67
CA ASP A 603 -31.43 -0.70 -2.01
C ASP A 603 -30.37 0.30 -2.48
N ASN A 604 -29.09 0.10 -2.08
CA ASN A 604 -28.00 1.02 -2.39
C ASN A 604 -26.77 0.34 -3.01
N VAL A 605 -26.98 -0.82 -3.63
CA VAL A 605 -25.90 -1.50 -4.36
C VAL A 605 -25.39 -0.63 -5.47
N ASN A 606 -24.13 -0.29 -5.36
CA ASN A 606 -23.38 0.44 -6.35
C ASN A 606 -22.13 -0.38 -6.70
N ILE A 607 -22.11 -0.95 -7.89
CA ILE A 607 -21.01 -1.80 -8.35
C ILE A 607 -20.17 -1.01 -9.34
N PRO A 608 -19.01 -0.50 -8.92
CA PRO A 608 -18.17 0.26 -9.81
C PRO A 608 -17.61 -0.62 -10.94
N THR A 609 -17.48 -0.02 -12.10
CA THR A 609 -16.84 -0.60 -13.29
C THR A 609 -15.59 0.18 -13.65
N ALA A 610 -14.60 -0.51 -14.20
CA ALA A 610 -13.46 0.07 -14.88
C ALA A 610 -13.45 -0.42 -16.33
N ASP A 611 -13.78 0.47 -17.25
CA ASP A 611 -13.65 0.24 -18.69
C ASP A 611 -12.30 0.75 -19.15
N GLN A 612 -11.53 -0.10 -19.82
CA GLN A 612 -10.19 0.22 -20.28
C GLN A 612 -10.03 -0.09 -21.77
N PHE A 613 -9.41 0.84 -22.48
CA PHE A 613 -9.00 0.70 -23.87
C PHE A 613 -7.52 1.02 -23.96
N GLU A 614 -6.76 0.22 -24.67
CA GLU A 614 -5.34 0.44 -24.87
C GLU A 614 -4.90 0.10 -26.29
N LEU A 615 -3.95 0.86 -26.80
CA LEU A 615 -3.25 0.65 -28.06
C LEU A 615 -1.76 0.93 -27.82
N GLY A 616 -0.91 -0.01 -28.17
CA GLY A 616 0.52 0.13 -27.91
C GLY A 616 1.40 -0.43 -29.00
N THR A 617 2.69 -0.10 -28.88
CA THR A 617 3.77 -0.61 -29.71
C THR A 617 4.90 -1.14 -28.87
N LYS A 618 5.57 -2.15 -29.35
CA LYS A 618 6.74 -2.81 -28.78
C LYS A 618 7.86 -2.78 -29.79
N LEU A 619 8.98 -2.24 -29.37
CA LEU A 619 10.20 -2.14 -30.21
C LEU A 619 11.32 -2.87 -29.48
N ASN A 620 11.87 -3.90 -30.10
CA ASN A 620 12.96 -4.73 -29.57
C ASN A 620 14.14 -4.70 -30.55
N PHE A 621 14.91 -3.62 -30.49
CA PHE A 621 16.10 -3.46 -31.31
C PHE A 621 17.34 -3.93 -30.56
N ASP A 622 18.49 -4.09 -31.27
CA ASP A 622 19.73 -4.58 -30.68
C ASP A 622 20.25 -3.85 -29.45
N THR A 623 20.02 -2.56 -29.26
CA THR A 623 20.45 -1.72 -28.15
C THR A 623 19.32 -0.96 -27.47
N LEU A 624 18.08 -1.15 -27.92
CA LEU A 624 16.97 -0.32 -27.47
C LEU A 624 15.69 -1.13 -27.42
N ASP A 625 15.14 -1.27 -26.21
CA ASP A 625 13.80 -1.75 -25.97
C ASP A 625 12.88 -0.58 -25.66
N VAL A 626 11.72 -0.51 -26.32
CA VAL A 626 10.68 0.50 -26.05
C VAL A 626 9.32 -0.16 -25.98
N PHE A 627 8.57 0.23 -24.96
CA PHE A 627 7.17 -0.09 -24.80
C PHE A 627 6.40 1.21 -24.65
N ALA A 628 5.49 1.49 -25.58
CA ALA A 628 4.65 2.68 -25.52
C ALA A 628 3.18 2.29 -25.64
N THR A 629 2.33 2.83 -24.76
CA THR A 629 0.89 2.57 -24.72
C THR A 629 0.12 3.85 -24.58
N ALA A 630 -0.81 4.11 -25.50
CA ALA A 630 -1.90 5.06 -25.31
C ALA A 630 -3.08 4.31 -24.68
N PHE A 631 -3.72 4.88 -23.68
CA PHE A 631 -4.84 4.26 -22.99
C PHE A 631 -5.95 5.24 -22.69
N TYR A 632 -7.14 4.70 -22.51
CA TYR A 632 -8.31 5.42 -22.00
C TYR A 632 -8.97 4.53 -20.94
N THR A 633 -9.17 5.08 -19.74
CA THR A 633 -9.87 4.40 -18.65
C THR A 633 -11.10 5.21 -18.25
N LYS A 634 -12.26 4.57 -18.09
CA LYS A 634 -13.44 5.14 -17.45
C LYS A 634 -13.76 4.33 -16.19
N TYR A 635 -13.87 5.03 -15.07
CA TYR A 635 -14.28 4.48 -13.79
C TYR A 635 -15.65 5.06 -13.41
N ASP A 636 -16.66 4.19 -13.21
CA ASP A 636 -18.05 4.58 -13.02
C ASP A 636 -18.82 3.51 -12.21
N PRO A 637 -19.54 3.88 -11.14
CA PRO A 637 -19.54 5.19 -10.51
C PRO A 637 -18.33 5.42 -9.59
N TYR A 638 -17.88 6.66 -9.55
CA TYR A 638 -16.87 7.14 -8.63
C TYR A 638 -17.55 7.76 -7.41
N ASN A 639 -17.29 7.21 -6.23
CA ASN A 639 -17.76 7.75 -4.97
C ASN A 639 -16.55 8.15 -4.13
N ILE A 640 -16.52 9.38 -3.66
CA ILE A 640 -15.43 9.87 -2.84
C ILE A 640 -15.91 10.82 -1.76
N GLY A 641 -15.42 10.60 -0.52
CA GLY A 641 -15.45 11.58 0.55
C GLY A 641 -14.16 12.40 0.54
N THR A 642 -14.27 13.70 0.55
CA THR A 642 -13.14 14.63 0.60
C THR A 642 -13.37 15.73 1.63
N SER A 643 -12.29 16.42 2.02
CA SER A 643 -12.37 17.66 2.80
C SER A 643 -11.90 18.80 1.91
N ALA A 644 -12.72 19.82 1.78
CA ALA A 644 -12.43 21.04 1.04
C ALA A 644 -12.53 22.25 1.94
N VAL A 645 -11.82 23.31 1.64
CA VAL A 645 -11.95 24.59 2.34
C VAL A 645 -13.05 25.40 1.67
N ASN A 646 -14.10 25.75 2.42
CA ASN A 646 -15.13 26.65 1.97
C ASN A 646 -14.51 28.03 1.71
N PRO A 647 -14.52 28.56 0.48
CA PRO A 647 -13.83 29.80 0.16
C PRO A 647 -14.47 31.04 0.80
N GLN A 648 -15.74 30.96 1.24
CA GLN A 648 -16.46 32.07 1.86
C GLN A 648 -16.21 32.13 3.38
N THR A 649 -16.12 30.96 4.02
CA THR A 649 -15.99 30.86 5.48
C THR A 649 -14.59 30.52 5.96
N GLY A 650 -13.71 29.99 5.06
CA GLY A 650 -12.39 29.47 5.42
C GLY A 650 -12.45 28.17 6.24
N ALA A 651 -13.63 27.60 6.44
CA ALA A 651 -13.80 26.36 7.18
C ALA A 651 -13.56 25.14 6.29
N ALA A 652 -12.92 24.10 6.83
CA ALA A 652 -12.87 22.81 6.17
C ALA A 652 -14.20 22.07 6.37
N GLU A 653 -14.78 21.62 5.26
CA GLU A 653 -16.03 20.88 5.20
C GLU A 653 -15.77 19.48 4.64
N SER A 654 -16.41 18.47 5.22
CA SER A 654 -16.39 17.12 4.64
C SER A 654 -17.54 16.99 3.65
N LYS A 655 -17.24 16.53 2.44
CA LYS A 655 -18.20 16.37 1.35
C LYS A 655 -18.08 14.99 0.73
N ASP A 656 -19.21 14.40 0.39
CA ASP A 656 -19.30 13.16 -0.34
C ASP A 656 -19.80 13.41 -1.75
N TYR A 657 -19.12 12.91 -2.75
CA TYR A 657 -19.43 13.07 -4.17
C TYR A 657 -19.67 11.73 -4.85
N ARG A 658 -20.49 11.76 -5.89
CA ARG A 658 -20.76 10.63 -6.78
C ARG A 658 -20.77 11.09 -8.23
N GLY A 659 -20.06 10.36 -9.09
CA GLY A 659 -19.96 10.65 -10.52
C GLY A 659 -19.12 9.64 -11.26
N SER A 660 -18.34 10.06 -12.22
CA SER A 660 -17.40 9.21 -12.95
C SER A 660 -16.03 9.86 -13.07
N VAL A 661 -15.01 9.05 -13.37
CA VAL A 661 -13.65 9.51 -13.68
C VAL A 661 -13.25 8.98 -15.03
N THR A 662 -12.71 9.83 -15.88
CA THR A 662 -12.12 9.47 -17.17
C THR A 662 -10.64 9.78 -17.17
N ASN A 663 -9.82 8.94 -17.79
CA ASN A 663 -8.39 9.13 -17.87
C ASN A 663 -7.83 8.71 -19.24
N PRO A 664 -7.74 9.59 -20.23
CA PRO A 664 -6.84 9.40 -21.36
C PRO A 664 -5.39 9.60 -20.92
N GLY A 665 -4.49 8.75 -21.40
CA GLY A 665 -3.09 8.83 -21.00
C GLY A 665 -2.13 8.09 -21.92
N ILE A 666 -0.84 8.25 -21.63
CA ILE A 666 0.26 7.60 -22.36
C ILE A 666 1.27 7.08 -21.34
N GLU A 667 1.70 5.84 -21.53
CA GLU A 667 2.80 5.19 -20.81
C GLU A 667 3.95 4.96 -21.76
N LEU A 668 5.18 5.22 -21.30
CA LEU A 668 6.42 4.93 -22.01
C LEU A 668 7.37 4.23 -21.05
N ALA A 669 7.95 3.11 -21.48
CA ALA A 669 9.10 2.48 -20.85
C ALA A 669 10.18 2.24 -21.91
N ALA A 670 11.41 2.55 -21.59
CA ALA A 670 12.53 2.37 -22.49
C ALA A 670 13.78 1.92 -21.72
N VAL A 671 14.54 1.02 -22.32
CA VAL A 671 15.88 0.64 -21.91
C VAL A 671 16.79 0.78 -23.13
N TRP A 672 17.82 1.61 -23.00
CA TRP A 672 18.78 1.86 -24.06
C TRP A 672 20.20 1.55 -23.58
N THR A 673 20.90 0.66 -24.27
CA THR A 673 22.28 0.24 -23.98
C THR A 673 23.19 0.66 -25.15
N PRO A 674 23.52 1.98 -25.25
CA PRO A 674 24.32 2.50 -26.37
C PRO A 674 25.75 1.97 -26.38
N ALA A 675 26.24 1.52 -25.23
CA ALA A 675 27.57 0.93 -25.06
C ALA A 675 27.52 -0.12 -23.94
N GLN A 676 28.44 -1.09 -23.93
CA GLN A 676 28.50 -2.15 -22.92
C GLN A 676 28.68 -1.63 -21.48
N TRP A 677 29.24 -0.43 -21.35
CA TRP A 677 29.46 0.21 -20.05
C TRP A 677 28.35 1.19 -19.62
N LEU A 678 27.32 1.43 -20.47
CA LEU A 678 26.27 2.40 -20.23
C LEU A 678 24.89 1.83 -20.58
N ARG A 679 24.00 1.82 -19.59
CA ARG A 679 22.57 1.58 -19.76
C ARG A 679 21.79 2.81 -19.31
N LEU A 680 20.75 3.15 -20.02
CA LEU A 680 19.80 4.21 -19.70
C LEU A 680 18.41 3.60 -19.56
N ASP A 681 17.81 3.70 -18.38
CA ASP A 681 16.46 3.25 -18.10
C ASP A 681 15.54 4.48 -17.95
N ALA A 682 14.33 4.40 -18.51
CA ALA A 682 13.35 5.46 -18.37
C ALA A 682 11.93 4.89 -18.36
N ASN A 683 11.09 5.42 -17.50
CA ASN A 683 9.65 5.29 -17.60
C ASN A 683 8.96 6.63 -17.37
N LEU A 684 7.88 6.87 -18.09
CA LEU A 684 7.12 8.10 -18.02
C LEU A 684 5.65 7.79 -18.20
N THR A 685 4.79 8.41 -17.41
CA THR A 685 3.35 8.31 -17.52
C THR A 685 2.74 9.70 -17.53
N TYR A 686 1.91 9.96 -18.55
CA TYR A 686 1.07 11.13 -18.63
C TYR A 686 -0.39 10.72 -18.51
N ASN A 687 -1.12 11.38 -17.60
CA ASN A 687 -2.54 11.18 -17.31
C ASN A 687 -3.30 12.51 -17.43
N ASP A 688 -4.36 12.57 -18.20
CA ASP A 688 -5.29 13.71 -18.17
C ASP A 688 -6.60 13.31 -17.48
N THR A 689 -6.46 12.87 -16.23
CA THR A 689 -7.56 12.37 -15.41
C THR A 689 -8.50 13.48 -15.03
N LYS A 690 -9.81 13.27 -15.28
CA LYS A 690 -10.88 14.24 -14.99
C LYS A 690 -12.07 13.55 -14.35
N VAL A 691 -12.69 14.27 -13.41
CA VAL A 691 -14.00 13.91 -12.88
C VAL A 691 -15.09 14.46 -13.78
N SER A 692 -16.21 13.78 -13.88
CA SER A 692 -17.38 14.19 -14.63
C SER A 692 -18.67 13.71 -14.01
N ASP A 693 -19.77 14.44 -14.29
CA ASP A 693 -21.12 14.14 -13.79
C ASP A 693 -21.18 14.05 -12.25
N LEU A 694 -20.35 14.84 -11.57
CA LEU A 694 -20.26 14.81 -10.11
C LEU A 694 -21.46 15.50 -9.47
N THR A 695 -21.99 14.81 -8.49
CA THR A 695 -23.06 15.29 -7.64
C THR A 695 -22.65 15.16 -6.19
N GLU A 696 -22.87 16.20 -5.38
CA GLU A 696 -22.67 16.15 -3.93
C GLU A 696 -23.84 15.39 -3.30
N VAL A 697 -23.50 14.39 -2.47
CA VAL A 697 -24.47 13.64 -1.69
C VAL A 697 -24.68 14.39 -0.37
N VAL A 698 -25.75 15.17 -0.27
CA VAL A 698 -26.10 15.89 0.96
C VAL A 698 -26.92 15.01 1.92
N ALA A 699 -27.00 15.45 3.17
CA ALA A 699 -27.77 14.74 4.20
C ALA A 699 -29.20 14.44 3.72
N ASN A 700 -29.72 13.25 4.02
CA ASN A 700 -31.01 12.68 3.59
C ASN A 700 -31.07 12.16 2.14
N GLY A 701 -29.93 11.94 1.47
CA GLY A 701 -29.89 11.37 0.11
C GLY A 701 -30.30 12.35 -1.00
N ALA A 702 -30.52 13.63 -0.69
CA ALA A 702 -30.65 14.65 -1.71
C ALA A 702 -29.33 14.81 -2.45
N VAL A 703 -29.38 15.09 -3.75
CA VAL A 703 -28.22 15.24 -4.61
C VAL A 703 -28.18 16.67 -5.10
N ALA A 704 -27.06 17.36 -4.88
CA ALA A 704 -26.80 18.70 -5.44
C ALA A 704 -25.79 18.57 -6.56
N VAL A 705 -26.04 19.23 -7.68
CA VAL A 705 -25.07 19.34 -8.77
C VAL A 705 -23.97 20.29 -8.33
N VAL A 706 -22.72 19.85 -8.50
CA VAL A 706 -21.52 20.63 -8.11
C VAL A 706 -20.69 20.87 -9.36
N ASP A 707 -20.25 22.09 -9.53
CA ASP A 707 -19.45 22.49 -10.68
C ASP A 707 -17.95 22.18 -10.42
N VAL A 708 -17.62 20.89 -10.42
CA VAL A 708 -16.23 20.39 -10.34
C VAL A 708 -15.87 19.51 -11.55
N ASP A 709 -16.74 19.47 -12.54
CA ASP A 709 -16.52 18.74 -13.79
C ASP A 709 -15.26 19.23 -14.50
N GLY A 710 -14.43 18.29 -14.94
CA GLY A 710 -13.15 18.59 -15.55
C GLY A 710 -11.99 18.75 -14.56
N ASN A 711 -12.25 18.83 -13.26
CA ASN A 711 -11.21 18.85 -12.23
C ASN A 711 -10.46 17.52 -12.14
N MET A 712 -9.26 17.58 -11.57
CA MET A 712 -8.45 16.39 -11.30
C MET A 712 -8.96 15.70 -10.02
N PRO A 713 -9.02 14.36 -10.00
CA PRO A 713 -9.21 13.62 -8.74
C PRO A 713 -8.13 13.94 -7.72
N ASN A 714 -8.45 13.75 -6.44
CA ASN A 714 -7.52 13.99 -5.34
C ASN A 714 -6.20 13.27 -5.55
N ARG A 715 -5.10 14.01 -5.38
CA ARG A 715 -3.72 13.51 -5.32
C ARG A 715 -3.24 12.76 -6.57
N GLN A 716 -3.93 12.87 -7.69
CA GLN A 716 -3.56 12.28 -8.99
C GLN A 716 -2.61 13.22 -9.75
N PRO A 717 -1.33 12.85 -10.02
CA PRO A 717 -0.45 13.66 -10.85
C PRO A 717 -0.77 13.49 -12.34
N LYS A 718 -0.64 14.56 -13.13
CA LYS A 718 -0.73 14.48 -14.59
C LYS A 718 0.50 13.82 -15.21
N LEU A 719 1.68 14.11 -14.68
CA LEU A 719 2.94 13.62 -15.20
C LEU A 719 3.78 13.05 -14.06
N TYR A 720 4.28 11.84 -14.22
CA TYR A 720 5.22 11.23 -13.30
C TYR A 720 6.07 10.18 -14.01
N GLY A 721 7.21 9.86 -13.43
CA GLY A 721 8.11 8.87 -13.97
C GLY A 721 9.49 8.94 -13.36
N ASN A 722 10.38 8.10 -13.85
CA ASN A 722 11.77 8.09 -13.46
C ASN A 722 12.68 7.77 -14.65
N ALA A 723 13.91 8.25 -14.59
CA ALA A 723 14.93 7.94 -15.57
C ALA A 723 16.32 8.04 -14.93
N GLY A 724 17.27 7.31 -15.51
CA GLY A 724 18.64 7.45 -15.07
C GLY A 724 19.64 6.54 -15.78
N PRO A 725 20.93 6.91 -15.71
CA PRO A 725 22.04 6.09 -16.21
C PRO A 725 22.45 5.02 -15.21
N THR A 726 22.94 3.91 -15.74
CA THR A 726 23.68 2.88 -15.03
C THR A 726 25.02 2.67 -15.73
N LEU A 727 26.11 2.82 -15.00
CA LEU A 727 27.46 2.58 -15.45
C LEU A 727 27.90 1.17 -15.03
N LEU A 728 28.44 0.40 -15.96
CA LEU A 728 28.88 -0.97 -15.78
C LEU A 728 30.38 -1.03 -16.11
N PHE A 729 31.21 -1.44 -15.18
CA PHE A 729 32.65 -1.58 -15.41
C PHE A 729 33.30 -2.58 -14.44
N THR A 730 34.45 -3.15 -14.85
CA THR A 730 35.21 -4.11 -14.04
C THR A 730 36.55 -3.53 -13.65
N THR A 731 36.97 -3.70 -12.41
CA THR A 731 38.30 -3.35 -11.91
C THR A 731 38.90 -4.53 -11.16
N GLY A 732 39.87 -5.22 -11.80
CA GLY A 732 40.43 -6.44 -11.23
C GLY A 732 39.39 -7.56 -11.10
N ALA A 733 39.14 -8.01 -9.88
CA ALA A 733 38.15 -9.04 -9.59
C ALA A 733 36.76 -8.47 -9.19
N PHE A 734 36.56 -7.18 -9.34
CA PHE A 734 35.33 -6.51 -8.90
C PHE A 734 34.53 -6.01 -10.09
N ASP A 735 33.27 -6.42 -10.18
CA ASP A 735 32.30 -5.87 -11.13
C ASP A 735 31.47 -4.79 -10.43
N TRP A 736 31.40 -3.63 -11.08
CA TRP A 736 30.74 -2.45 -10.55
C TRP A 736 29.51 -2.10 -11.38
N GLU A 737 28.44 -1.84 -10.70
CA GLU A 737 27.22 -1.27 -11.26
C GLU A 737 26.86 -0.01 -10.45
N THR A 738 26.96 1.16 -11.08
CA THR A 738 26.66 2.44 -10.43
C THR A 738 25.52 3.12 -11.15
N SER A 739 24.43 3.38 -10.46
CA SER A 739 23.23 4.00 -11.04
C SER A 739 22.83 5.28 -10.33
N LEU A 740 22.30 6.21 -11.11
CA LEU A 740 21.54 7.36 -10.65
C LEU A 740 20.12 7.23 -11.16
N ARG A 741 19.13 7.58 -10.33
CA ARG A 741 17.72 7.58 -10.72
C ARG A 741 17.08 8.91 -10.32
N TYR A 742 16.73 9.70 -11.31
CA TYR A 742 15.91 10.89 -11.16
C TYR A 742 14.44 10.50 -11.24
N ALA A 743 13.62 10.88 -10.26
CA ALA A 743 12.19 10.65 -10.24
C ALA A 743 11.46 11.99 -10.13
N TYR A 744 10.42 12.16 -10.94
CA TYR A 744 9.58 13.35 -10.99
C TYR A 744 8.12 13.01 -10.75
N VAL A 745 7.45 13.83 -9.93
CA VAL A 745 6.01 13.77 -9.69
C VAL A 745 5.43 15.18 -9.89
N GLY A 746 4.52 15.31 -10.84
CA GLY A 746 3.85 16.57 -11.16
C GLY A 746 2.94 17.07 -10.04
N LYS A 747 2.46 18.30 -10.18
CA LYS A 747 1.53 18.90 -9.23
C LYS A 747 0.23 18.09 -9.14
N ARG A 748 -0.37 18.10 -7.96
CA ARG A 748 -1.62 17.42 -7.61
C ARG A 748 -2.46 18.35 -6.76
N TYR A 749 -3.70 17.94 -6.44
CA TYR A 749 -4.57 18.66 -5.53
C TYR A 749 -5.01 17.76 -4.38
N ALA A 750 -5.13 18.34 -3.18
CA ALA A 750 -5.58 17.63 -2.00
C ALA A 750 -7.10 17.39 -1.99
N ASP A 751 -7.84 18.19 -2.74
CA ASP A 751 -9.31 18.23 -2.81
C ASP A 751 -9.81 18.15 -4.25
N LEU A 752 -11.09 17.78 -4.43
CA LEU A 752 -11.75 17.68 -5.74
C LEU A 752 -12.05 19.04 -6.36
N GLU A 753 -12.18 20.08 -5.53
CA GLU A 753 -12.37 21.46 -5.95
C GLU A 753 -11.10 22.04 -6.59
N ASN A 754 -9.98 21.35 -6.47
CA ASN A 754 -8.64 21.75 -6.93
C ASN A 754 -8.20 23.12 -6.35
N THR A 755 -8.56 23.36 -5.09
CA THR A 755 -8.23 24.61 -4.38
C THR A 755 -6.93 24.50 -3.58
N THR A 756 -6.56 23.32 -3.10
CA THR A 756 -5.35 23.07 -2.30
C THR A 756 -4.33 22.31 -3.14
N GLU A 757 -3.33 23.03 -3.66
CA GLU A 757 -2.28 22.44 -4.49
C GLU A 757 -1.21 21.73 -3.66
N LEU A 758 -0.85 20.53 -4.07
CA LEU A 758 0.35 19.80 -3.66
C LEU A 758 1.40 20.00 -4.78
N ALA A 759 2.43 20.75 -4.48
CA ALA A 759 3.46 21.14 -5.45
C ALA A 759 4.12 19.91 -6.13
N ALA A 760 4.59 20.11 -7.36
CA ALA A 760 5.44 19.14 -8.04
C ALA A 760 6.76 19.00 -7.30
N TYR A 761 7.38 17.84 -7.38
CA TYR A 761 8.69 17.56 -6.80
C TYR A 761 9.48 16.57 -7.61
N ASP A 762 10.78 16.59 -7.37
CA ASP A 762 11.72 15.60 -7.88
C ASP A 762 12.64 15.08 -6.78
N THR A 763 13.13 13.86 -6.97
CA THR A 763 14.10 13.22 -6.09
C THR A 763 15.20 12.58 -6.92
N LEU A 764 16.39 12.51 -6.35
CA LEU A 764 17.53 11.79 -6.93
C LEU A 764 17.92 10.66 -5.99
N ALA A 765 18.07 9.45 -6.52
CA ALA A 765 18.63 8.31 -5.80
C ALA A 765 19.95 7.89 -6.46
N ALA A 766 20.86 7.38 -5.65
CA ALA A 766 22.14 6.83 -6.11
C ALA A 766 22.33 5.43 -5.55
N ASN A 767 22.87 4.54 -6.35
CA ASN A 767 23.13 3.17 -5.96
C ASN A 767 24.48 2.71 -6.52
N ILE A 768 25.30 2.07 -5.70
CA ILE A 768 26.59 1.47 -6.05
C ILE A 768 26.54 0.03 -5.61
N LEU A 769 26.59 -0.88 -6.56
CA LEU A 769 26.69 -2.33 -6.34
C LEU A 769 28.05 -2.82 -6.79
N VAL A 770 28.71 -3.58 -5.93
CA VAL A 770 30.02 -4.19 -6.19
C VAL A 770 29.90 -5.69 -5.99
N ARG A 771 30.31 -6.46 -7.00
CA ARG A 771 30.31 -7.92 -6.96
C ARG A 771 31.74 -8.46 -7.00
N ASN A 772 32.00 -9.49 -6.18
CA ASN A 772 33.25 -10.24 -6.21
C ASN A 772 32.99 -11.69 -5.81
N GLY A 773 33.01 -12.59 -6.79
CA GLY A 773 32.65 -14.01 -6.56
C GLY A 773 31.26 -14.14 -5.94
N PRO A 774 31.12 -14.77 -4.76
CA PRO A 774 29.83 -14.99 -4.11
C PRO A 774 29.32 -13.76 -3.32
N TRP A 775 30.04 -12.64 -3.32
CA TRP A 775 29.72 -11.46 -2.51
C TRP A 775 29.18 -10.32 -3.34
N ASP A 776 28.07 -9.76 -2.90
CA ASP A 776 27.50 -8.51 -3.36
C ASP A 776 27.51 -7.50 -2.21
N VAL A 777 28.05 -6.31 -2.46
CA VAL A 777 28.04 -5.18 -1.54
C VAL A 777 27.38 -4.00 -2.23
N GLN A 778 26.30 -3.49 -1.64
CA GLN A 778 25.52 -2.42 -2.23
C GLN A 778 25.34 -1.27 -1.25
N LEU A 779 25.62 -0.05 -1.70
CA LEU A 779 25.30 1.19 -1.01
C LEU A 779 24.20 1.91 -1.79
N SER A 780 23.07 2.16 -1.12
CA SER A 780 21.94 2.87 -1.70
C SER A 780 21.65 4.14 -0.90
N VAL A 781 21.41 5.26 -1.60
CA VAL A 781 21.01 6.53 -1.03
C VAL A 781 19.76 7.03 -1.75
N ASP A 782 18.65 7.10 -1.06
CA ASP A 782 17.40 7.65 -1.59
C ASP A 782 17.27 9.12 -1.20
N ASN A 783 16.56 9.90 -2.04
CA ASN A 783 16.38 11.34 -1.86
C ASN A 783 17.70 12.07 -1.54
N LEU A 784 18.72 11.86 -2.39
CA LEU A 784 20.09 12.36 -2.20
C LEU A 784 20.13 13.89 -1.99
N THR A 785 19.24 14.62 -2.64
CA THR A 785 19.10 16.08 -2.57
C THR A 785 18.36 16.56 -1.30
N ASN A 786 17.81 15.64 -0.52
CA ASN A 786 16.96 15.90 0.65
C ASN A 786 15.77 16.83 0.32
N THR A 787 15.17 16.60 -0.82
CA THR A 787 13.97 17.33 -1.27
C THR A 787 12.83 17.11 -0.28
N PHE A 788 12.16 18.19 0.12
CA PHE A 788 10.93 18.16 0.91
C PHE A 788 9.71 18.27 -0.01
N ALA A 789 8.77 17.36 0.12
CA ALA A 789 7.51 17.36 -0.60
C ALA A 789 6.43 16.59 0.18
N LEU A 790 5.19 16.77 -0.22
CA LEU A 790 4.05 16.06 0.39
C LEU A 790 3.49 15.00 -0.56
N THR A 791 3.23 13.80 -0.05
CA THR A 791 2.46 12.77 -0.76
C THR A 791 0.95 12.99 -0.60
N GLU A 792 0.53 13.48 0.57
CA GLU A 792 -0.86 13.69 0.96
C GLU A 792 -1.03 15.05 1.60
N GLY A 793 -2.20 15.66 1.43
CA GLY A 793 -2.62 16.87 2.12
C GLY A 793 -4.11 16.80 2.48
N ASN A 794 -4.43 17.16 3.71
CA ASN A 794 -5.80 17.21 4.20
C ASN A 794 -6.07 18.60 4.78
N PRO A 795 -6.81 19.47 4.08
CA PRO A 795 -7.17 20.80 4.57
C PRO A 795 -7.94 20.74 5.89
N ARG A 796 -7.72 21.72 6.76
CA ARG A 796 -8.41 21.87 8.05
C ARG A 796 -8.88 23.31 8.22
N THR A 797 -9.91 23.51 9.03
CA THR A 797 -10.35 24.84 9.44
C THR A 797 -9.21 25.57 10.13
N ASP A 798 -9.00 26.84 9.75
CA ASP A 798 -8.01 27.71 10.40
C ASP A 798 -8.45 28.06 11.82
N THR A 799 -7.80 27.44 12.77
CA THR A 799 -7.99 27.69 14.20
C THR A 799 -6.79 28.37 14.85
N ILE A 800 -5.75 28.67 14.05
CA ILE A 800 -4.51 29.32 14.51
C ILE A 800 -4.55 30.83 14.29
N SER A 801 -4.79 31.27 13.04
CA SER A 801 -4.78 32.70 12.71
C SER A 801 -6.08 33.42 13.09
N GLY A 802 -7.17 32.68 13.24
CA GLY A 802 -8.50 33.24 13.54
C GLY A 802 -9.11 34.04 12.42
N GLN A 803 -8.49 34.09 11.24
CA GLN A 803 -8.94 34.90 10.11
C GLN A 803 -9.79 34.12 9.09
N GLY A 804 -9.93 32.78 9.26
CA GLY A 804 -10.73 31.92 8.41
C GLY A 804 -10.24 31.76 6.97
N THR A 805 -9.12 32.37 6.60
CA THR A 805 -8.61 32.41 5.22
C THR A 805 -7.42 31.48 4.97
N ARG A 806 -6.87 30.88 6.01
CA ARG A 806 -5.69 30.01 5.97
C ARG A 806 -5.92 28.79 6.84
N ALA A 807 -6.47 27.77 6.27
CA ALA A 807 -6.61 26.50 6.98
C ALA A 807 -5.25 25.79 7.03
N PRO A 808 -4.76 25.35 8.19
CA PRO A 808 -3.61 24.47 8.23
C PRO A 808 -3.92 23.18 7.49
N ILE A 809 -2.91 22.65 6.81
CA ILE A 809 -3.02 21.37 6.13
C ILE A 809 -2.33 20.30 6.97
N TYR A 810 -2.97 19.15 7.12
CA TYR A 810 -2.26 17.96 7.54
C TYR A 810 -1.57 17.35 6.33
N GLY A 811 -0.23 17.45 6.28
CA GLY A 811 0.59 16.94 5.18
C GLY A 811 1.37 15.69 5.57
N ARG A 812 1.55 14.80 4.60
CA ARG A 812 2.41 13.64 4.74
C ARG A 812 3.67 13.87 3.92
N PRO A 813 4.83 14.17 4.56
CA PRO A 813 6.08 14.34 3.86
C PRO A 813 6.57 13.05 3.22
N ILE A 814 7.31 13.19 2.09
CA ILE A 814 8.14 12.11 1.56
C ILE A 814 9.27 11.81 2.57
N TYR A 815 9.95 10.67 2.39
CA TYR A 815 11.11 10.34 3.21
C TYR A 815 12.24 11.35 3.00
N GLU A 816 12.91 11.74 4.08
CA GLU A 816 14.19 12.46 4.00
C GLU A 816 15.24 11.58 3.31
N ARG A 817 16.41 12.18 2.98
CA ARG A 817 17.56 11.41 2.52
C ARG A 817 17.88 10.29 3.50
N ASN A 818 17.96 9.06 2.99
CA ASN A 818 18.31 7.89 3.79
C ASN A 818 19.30 7.02 3.03
N SER A 819 20.14 6.32 3.80
CA SER A 819 21.22 5.51 3.29
C SER A 819 21.15 4.09 3.83
N ARG A 820 21.45 3.10 3.00
CA ARG A 820 21.48 1.70 3.38
C ARG A 820 22.71 1.00 2.78
N LEU A 821 23.33 0.18 3.59
CA LEU A 821 24.36 -0.77 3.18
C LEU A 821 23.77 -2.19 3.21
N VAL A 822 23.90 -2.88 2.09
CA VAL A 822 23.43 -4.24 1.91
C VAL A 822 24.63 -5.12 1.57
N VAL A 823 24.78 -6.24 2.29
CA VAL A 823 25.81 -7.24 2.01
C VAL A 823 25.12 -8.58 1.82
N THR A 824 25.32 -9.20 0.66
CA THR A 824 24.76 -10.51 0.30
C THR A 824 25.87 -11.50 0.03
N TYR A 825 25.75 -12.69 0.57
CA TYR A 825 26.59 -13.85 0.25
C TYR A 825 25.74 -14.93 -0.42
N HIS A 826 26.16 -15.33 -1.62
CA HIS A 826 25.53 -16.39 -2.41
C HIS A 826 26.31 -17.71 -2.27
N PHE A 827 25.63 -18.87 -2.23
CA PHE A 827 26.25 -20.18 -2.08
C PHE A 827 25.49 -21.29 -2.83
#